data_075752651626001e132cd34c80717ad1
#
_entry.id   075752651626001e132cd34c80717ad1
#
_cell.length_a   1.000
_cell.length_b   1.000
_cell.length_c   1.000
_cell.angle_alpha   90.00
_cell.angle_beta   90.00
_cell.angle_gamma   90.00
#
_symmetry.space_group_name_H-M   'P 1'
#
loop_
_entity.id
_entity.type
_entity.pdbx_description
1 polymer ?
#
loop_
_entity_poly.entity_id
_entity_poly.type
_entity_poly.pdbx_seq_one_letter_code
_entity_poly.pdbx_strand_id
1 'polypeptide(L)'
;MNGATAGTGSRSRFRSRADGTREIALSPLPRTRGERGDTIRGMKLTRRLLVPPLLALLALLTASPSRAADDDLERTVSLMAKICSATSPSFSPDGKTIAYITNIGGTPQVWTVDAAGGYPQLVTAFDDAVTSVEWSPDGGWLAFSVAPGGGMNVQVYLVRPDGTGVKRLTDGGKENNALGPWSHDGSLLATTSNRRSGAAIDPYVYDVASGTSRMVLENKGVGGFDDLSRDKKLAVLNRLVSRGDNDLYLVDVASGKETLLTAHSGTASIAGAFAPDGRALYLSTNAGRDLAAFAKMELLNGASGAPGKVTILAERPDAELQSFTLNDAGTAAALVWNVAGRSELELFDLKTGRSIAKPKLPAEIAFGLDFSKDGRQLAMAISGAATPADVWVMDVATGSLRQITRSPHASVDLAKLVRPELVAFRAHDGVALSGWLYKPASASAAAPFPAVLSFHGGPEGQERPGFNSQYQALVSRGIAVFAPNVRGSSGFGKKFVNLDNGALRVEGVKDIQDCVNAAVKAGADPKRIGIMGGSYGGYMVVAGLTEYPDLFAAGADLFGVVNFETFFQHTEPWMAAISTVEYGDPKTEAEMLRRLSPIHKVDRITAPTIVLHGANDTNVPVVEAEQVVDSLKKRGVPVEYVLFPDEGHGWRKTANRITSAVAVTKWFEKYLKGDVAGAGRAAY
;
A
#
# COMPACT_ATOMS: atom_id res chain seq x y z
N MET A 1 49.90 28.85 33.50
CA MET A 1 50.52 28.09 34.60
C MET A 1 49.99 26.68 34.44
N ASN A 2 50.76 25.84 33.83
CA ASN A 2 51.37 24.60 34.30
C ASN A 2 50.40 23.69 35.03
N GLY A 3 50.24 22.39 34.73
CA GLY A 3 51.16 21.45 34.16
C GLY A 3 50.49 20.14 33.80
N ALA A 4 51.19 19.47 32.97
CA ALA A 4 50.96 18.11 32.46
C ALA A 4 51.19 17.03 33.51
N THR A 5 50.52 15.86 33.31
CA THR A 5 51.21 14.59 33.51
C THR A 5 50.57 13.49 32.63
N ALA A 6 51.46 12.77 32.01
CA ALA A 6 51.27 11.64 31.11
C ALA A 6 51.12 10.31 31.86
N GLY A 7 50.59 9.30 31.18
CA GLY A 7 50.64 7.87 31.58
C GLY A 7 49.99 7.01 30.51
N THR A 8 50.75 6.56 29.53
CA THR A 8 51.11 5.19 29.12
C THR A 8 49.93 4.19 29.07
N GLY A 9 49.49 3.62 28.00
CA GLY A 9 50.20 2.92 26.94
C GLY A 9 49.87 1.45 27.03
N SER A 10 49.05 0.95 26.07
CA SER A 10 49.11 -0.49 25.73
C SER A 10 48.54 -0.64 24.29
N ARG A 11 49.48 -0.82 23.35
CA ARG A 11 49.20 -1.29 22.00
C ARG A 11 49.17 -2.83 22.03
N SER A 12 48.08 -3.42 21.61
CA SER A 12 48.11 -4.80 21.13
C SER A 12 47.86 -4.81 19.62
N ARG A 13 48.95 -5.13 18.89
CA ARG A 13 48.93 -5.49 17.48
C ARG A 13 48.31 -6.88 17.34
N PHE A 14 47.32 -7.02 16.46
CA PHE A 14 47.01 -8.28 15.84
C PHE A 14 47.33 -8.24 14.37
N ARG A 15 48.21 -9.19 14.01
CA ARG A 15 48.70 -9.41 12.65
C ARG A 15 47.62 -10.07 11.79
N SER A 16 47.53 -9.60 10.53
CA SER A 16 46.89 -10.29 9.40
C SER A 16 47.54 -11.67 9.16
N ARG A 17 46.70 -12.68 8.92
CA ARG A 17 47.07 -13.85 8.10
C ARG A 17 46.00 -14.01 7.04
N ALA A 18 46.45 -13.94 5.79
CA ALA A 18 45.77 -14.34 4.59
C ALA A 18 45.74 -15.87 4.46
N ASP A 19 44.89 -16.32 3.56
CA ASP A 19 44.83 -17.59 2.85
C ASP A 19 43.82 -18.65 3.33
N GLY A 20 42.96 -19.01 2.36
CA GLY A 20 42.06 -20.14 2.44
C GLY A 20 40.96 -20.14 1.37
N THR A 21 41.31 -19.87 0.10
CA THR A 21 40.46 -20.23 -1.04
C THR A 21 40.23 -21.73 -1.09
N ARG A 22 38.98 -22.17 -0.98
CA ARG A 22 38.56 -23.54 -1.36
C ARG A 22 37.75 -23.45 -2.64
N GLU A 23 38.38 -23.78 -3.75
CA GLU A 23 37.73 -24.19 -4.99
C GLU A 23 36.97 -25.51 -4.76
N ILE A 24 35.68 -25.51 -5.13
CA ILE A 24 34.92 -26.76 -5.27
C ILE A 24 34.98 -27.13 -6.77
N ALA A 25 35.78 -28.14 -7.06
CA ALA A 25 35.89 -28.73 -8.38
C ALA A 25 34.63 -29.54 -8.71
N LEU A 26 33.99 -29.23 -9.83
CA LEU A 26 32.98 -30.05 -10.48
C LEU A 26 33.64 -31.16 -11.24
N SER A 27 33.42 -32.43 -10.86
CA SER A 27 33.82 -33.62 -11.62
C SER A 27 32.78 -33.94 -12.70
N PRO A 28 33.20 -34.32 -13.95
CA PRO A 28 32.28 -34.63 -15.01
C PRO A 28 31.83 -36.10 -14.99
N LEU A 29 30.54 -36.30 -15.36
CA LEU A 29 29.92 -37.59 -15.61
C LEU A 29 30.54 -38.28 -16.86
N PRO A 30 30.69 -39.63 -16.86
CA PRO A 30 31.23 -40.36 -17.99
C PRO A 30 30.19 -40.61 -19.07
N ARG A 31 30.62 -40.34 -20.32
CA ARG A 31 29.96 -40.75 -21.57
C ARG A 31 30.24 -42.23 -21.80
N THR A 32 29.20 -43.05 -21.98
CA THR A 32 29.36 -44.36 -22.62
C THR A 32 28.87 -44.31 -24.07
N ARG A 33 29.76 -44.72 -24.94
CA ARG A 33 29.59 -44.95 -26.39
C ARG A 33 28.84 -46.26 -26.60
N GLY A 34 28.02 -46.28 -27.67
CA GLY A 34 27.30 -47.49 -28.09
C GLY A 34 28.19 -48.44 -28.87
N GLU A 35 27.75 -49.65 -29.00
CA GLU A 35 28.00 -50.52 -30.14
C GLU A 35 26.88 -51.56 -30.34
N ARG A 36 26.74 -51.93 -31.63
CA ARG A 36 25.72 -52.69 -32.29
C ARG A 36 25.86 -54.19 -32.08
N GLY A 37 24.81 -54.90 -32.38
CA GLY A 37 24.89 -56.15 -33.14
C GLY A 37 24.24 -57.37 -32.58
N ASP A 38 23.13 -57.79 -33.26
CA ASP A 38 22.74 -59.13 -33.73
C ASP A 38 22.74 -60.33 -32.76
N THR A 39 21.67 -61.00 -32.59
CA THR A 39 21.19 -62.17 -33.36
C THR A 39 20.17 -63.01 -32.53
N ILE A 40 19.19 -63.48 -33.25
CA ILE A 40 18.10 -64.37 -32.90
C ILE A 40 18.61 -65.76 -32.50
N ARG A 41 18.00 -66.36 -31.46
CA ARG A 41 17.58 -67.78 -31.46
C ARG A 41 16.65 -68.13 -30.28
N GLY A 42 15.56 -68.70 -30.63
CA GLY A 42 14.46 -69.08 -29.79
C GLY A 42 14.70 -70.24 -28.83
N MET A 43 13.82 -70.35 -27.86
CA MET A 43 13.41 -71.66 -27.31
C MET A 43 12.10 -71.50 -26.47
N LYS A 44 11.09 -72.20 -26.98
CA LYS A 44 10.04 -73.01 -26.34
C LYS A 44 9.33 -72.51 -25.06
N LEU A 45 8.01 -72.38 -25.27
CA LEU A 45 6.93 -72.35 -24.28
C LEU A 45 7.02 -73.48 -23.25
N THR A 46 6.82 -73.13 -21.99
CA THR A 46 6.08 -74.00 -21.05
C THR A 46 5.08 -73.14 -20.28
N ARG A 47 3.80 -73.44 -20.51
CA ARG A 47 2.66 -72.90 -19.78
C ARG A 47 2.74 -73.35 -18.32
N ARG A 48 2.79 -72.37 -17.39
CA ARG A 48 2.24 -72.57 -16.04
C ARG A 48 1.32 -71.40 -15.72
N LEU A 49 0.03 -71.72 -15.54
CA LEU A 49 -0.99 -70.87 -15.02
C LEU A 49 -0.58 -70.35 -13.65
N LEU A 50 -0.42 -69.05 -13.51
CA LEU A 50 -0.44 -68.36 -12.22
C LEU A 50 -1.41 -67.23 -12.34
N VAL A 51 -2.53 -67.30 -11.63
CA VAL A 51 -3.53 -66.27 -11.42
C VAL A 51 -2.84 -65.11 -10.70
N PRO A 52 -2.86 -63.90 -11.25
CA PRO A 52 -2.34 -62.73 -10.51
C PRO A 52 -3.38 -62.26 -9.51
N PRO A 53 -2.99 -61.82 -8.33
CA PRO A 53 -3.89 -61.12 -7.42
C PRO A 53 -4.19 -59.71 -7.96
N LEU A 54 -5.31 -59.59 -8.62
CA LEU A 54 -5.88 -58.33 -9.14
C LEU A 54 -6.47 -57.45 -8.01
N LEU A 55 -6.12 -57.68 -6.76
CA LEU A 55 -6.63 -56.96 -5.58
C LEU A 55 -5.63 -56.04 -4.91
N ALA A 56 -4.37 -55.96 -5.37
CA ALA A 56 -3.36 -55.10 -4.76
C ALA A 56 -3.09 -53.75 -5.55
N LEU A 57 -3.72 -53.58 -6.73
CA LEU A 57 -3.50 -52.36 -7.55
C LEU A 57 -4.65 -51.36 -7.49
N LEU A 58 -5.73 -51.62 -6.72
CA LEU A 58 -6.83 -50.68 -6.52
C LEU A 58 -6.70 -49.81 -5.26
N ALA A 59 -5.63 -49.98 -4.47
CA ALA A 59 -5.38 -49.21 -3.23
C ALA A 59 -4.44 -48.02 -3.39
N LEU A 60 -3.97 -47.73 -4.61
CA LEU A 60 -3.00 -46.64 -4.87
C LEU A 60 -3.60 -45.47 -5.69
N LEU A 61 -4.91 -45.43 -5.90
CA LEU A 61 -5.61 -44.35 -6.64
C LEU A 61 -6.68 -43.61 -5.83
N THR A 62 -6.70 -43.77 -4.50
CA THR A 62 -7.44 -42.85 -3.66
C THR A 62 -6.45 -41.76 -3.18
N ALA A 63 -6.15 -40.78 -4.03
CA ALA A 63 -5.73 -39.50 -3.53
C ALA A 63 -6.76 -39.09 -2.49
N SER A 64 -6.31 -38.92 -1.22
CA SER A 64 -7.22 -38.52 -0.14
C SER A 64 -7.98 -37.30 -0.59
N PRO A 65 -9.29 -37.22 -0.46
CA PRO A 65 -10.09 -36.08 -0.94
C PRO A 65 -9.62 -34.75 -0.33
N SER A 66 -8.97 -34.76 0.83
CA SER A 66 -8.33 -33.59 1.43
C SER A 66 -7.16 -33.04 0.60
N ARG A 67 -6.30 -33.90 0.05
CA ARG A 67 -5.12 -33.47 -0.72
C ARG A 67 -5.51 -32.85 -2.08
N ALA A 68 -6.52 -33.41 -2.74
CA ALA A 68 -7.04 -32.85 -3.99
C ALA A 68 -7.74 -31.50 -3.77
N ALA A 69 -8.41 -31.31 -2.64
CA ALA A 69 -9.05 -30.04 -2.27
C ALA A 69 -8.02 -28.97 -1.89
N ASP A 70 -6.93 -29.34 -1.19
CA ASP A 70 -5.82 -28.46 -0.87
C ASP A 70 -5.06 -28.01 -2.12
N ASP A 71 -4.79 -28.93 -3.06
CA ASP A 71 -4.15 -28.63 -4.34
C ASP A 71 -4.99 -27.65 -5.18
N ASP A 72 -6.32 -27.80 -5.19
CA ASP A 72 -7.23 -26.88 -5.87
C ASP A 72 -7.26 -25.49 -5.21
N LEU A 73 -7.25 -25.41 -3.88
CA LEU A 73 -7.18 -24.16 -3.14
C LEU A 73 -5.88 -23.42 -3.47
N GLU A 74 -4.73 -24.07 -3.28
CA GLU A 74 -3.42 -23.46 -3.55
C GLU A 74 -3.31 -22.96 -4.99
N ARG A 75 -3.80 -23.75 -5.95
CA ARG A 75 -3.83 -23.35 -7.35
C ARG A 75 -4.68 -22.10 -7.57
N THR A 76 -5.91 -22.09 -7.06
CA THR A 76 -6.85 -20.97 -7.26
C THR A 76 -6.32 -19.68 -6.64
N VAL A 77 -5.87 -19.74 -5.38
CA VAL A 77 -5.34 -18.59 -4.66
C VAL A 77 -4.04 -18.08 -5.30
N SER A 78 -3.15 -19.00 -5.72
CA SER A 78 -1.91 -18.65 -6.41
C SER A 78 -2.18 -17.93 -7.73
N LEU A 79 -3.18 -18.37 -8.50
CA LEU A 79 -3.55 -17.69 -9.75
C LEU A 79 -4.08 -16.27 -9.48
N MET A 80 -4.94 -16.10 -8.48
CA MET A 80 -5.42 -14.77 -8.07
C MET A 80 -4.28 -13.84 -7.64
N ALA A 81 -3.32 -14.33 -6.85
CA ALA A 81 -2.17 -13.55 -6.39
C ALA A 81 -1.18 -13.20 -7.52
N LYS A 82 -1.20 -13.94 -8.64
CA LYS A 82 -0.39 -13.69 -9.84
C LYS A 82 -1.02 -12.71 -10.82
N ILE A 83 -2.25 -12.26 -10.60
CA ILE A 83 -2.84 -11.20 -11.42
C ILE A 83 -1.95 -9.97 -11.31
N CYS A 84 -1.55 -9.44 -12.46
CA CYS A 84 -0.66 -8.29 -12.54
C CYS A 84 -1.46 -6.97 -12.52
N SER A 85 -0.72 -5.88 -12.32
CA SER A 85 -1.25 -4.52 -12.37
C SER A 85 -0.26 -3.58 -13.06
N ALA A 86 -0.77 -2.49 -13.61
CA ALA A 86 0.02 -1.38 -14.15
C ALA A 86 -0.47 -0.07 -13.52
N THR A 87 0.47 0.70 -12.93
CA THR A 87 0.17 1.89 -12.13
C THR A 87 1.19 3.00 -12.36
N SER A 88 0.96 4.18 -11.78
CA SER A 88 1.90 5.32 -11.79
C SER A 88 2.38 5.70 -13.19
N PRO A 89 1.49 5.96 -14.15
CA PRO A 89 1.90 6.41 -15.46
C PRO A 89 2.55 7.79 -15.40
N SER A 90 3.61 7.99 -16.21
CA SER A 90 4.24 9.29 -16.43
C SER A 90 4.62 9.44 -17.91
N PHE A 91 4.17 10.53 -18.55
CA PHE A 91 4.47 10.80 -19.95
C PHE A 91 5.91 11.24 -20.18
N SER A 92 6.51 10.78 -21.27
CA SER A 92 7.70 11.43 -21.82
C SER A 92 7.35 12.87 -22.27
N PRO A 93 8.31 13.81 -22.26
CA PRO A 93 8.05 15.20 -22.63
C PRO A 93 7.53 15.39 -24.05
N ASP A 94 7.82 14.47 -24.97
CA ASP A 94 7.29 14.48 -26.34
C ASP A 94 5.91 13.81 -26.46
N GLY A 95 5.37 13.31 -25.36
CA GLY A 95 4.05 12.69 -25.28
C GLY A 95 3.90 11.33 -25.98
N LYS A 96 5.03 10.72 -26.45
CA LYS A 96 4.97 9.48 -27.24
C LYS A 96 5.15 8.22 -26.43
N THR A 97 5.74 8.31 -25.24
CA THR A 97 6.04 7.16 -24.38
C THR A 97 5.45 7.39 -23.00
N ILE A 98 5.01 6.32 -22.36
CA ILE A 98 4.56 6.33 -20.97
C ILE A 98 5.46 5.39 -20.17
N ALA A 99 6.11 5.91 -19.13
CA ALA A 99 6.73 5.11 -18.09
C ALA A 99 5.66 4.72 -17.05
N TYR A 100 5.73 3.53 -16.50
CA TYR A 100 4.77 3.05 -15.50
C TYR A 100 5.37 1.92 -14.69
N ILE A 101 4.73 1.56 -13.59
CA ILE A 101 5.15 0.45 -12.73
C ILE A 101 4.25 -0.74 -12.97
N THR A 102 4.85 -1.93 -13.18
CA THR A 102 4.10 -3.19 -13.27
C THR A 102 4.89 -4.35 -12.69
N ASN A 103 4.17 -5.34 -12.17
CA ASN A 103 4.71 -6.58 -11.61
C ASN A 103 4.67 -7.76 -12.60
N ILE A 104 4.60 -7.51 -13.90
CA ILE A 104 4.59 -8.56 -14.93
C ILE A 104 5.82 -9.48 -14.86
N GLY A 105 6.94 -8.99 -14.37
CA GLY A 105 8.17 -9.75 -14.09
C GLY A 105 8.22 -10.41 -12.71
N GLY A 106 7.14 -10.32 -11.91
CA GLY A 106 7.05 -10.88 -10.56
C GLY A 106 7.25 -9.86 -9.44
N THR A 107 8.23 -8.95 -9.57
CA THR A 107 8.47 -7.80 -8.69
C THR A 107 8.11 -6.51 -9.44
N PRO A 108 7.44 -5.52 -8.80
CA PRO A 108 7.14 -4.24 -9.43
C PRO A 108 8.42 -3.54 -9.92
N GLN A 109 8.47 -3.18 -11.20
CA GLN A 109 9.58 -2.51 -11.85
C GLN A 109 9.08 -1.40 -12.76
N VAL A 110 9.98 -0.48 -13.18
CA VAL A 110 9.69 0.51 -14.22
C VAL A 110 9.70 -0.16 -15.58
N TRP A 111 8.65 0.09 -16.33
CA TRP A 111 8.50 -0.29 -17.74
C TRP A 111 8.09 0.94 -18.54
N THR A 112 8.33 0.90 -19.83
CA THR A 112 7.85 1.90 -20.79
C THR A 112 6.98 1.25 -21.85
N VAL A 113 6.06 2.03 -22.42
CA VAL A 113 5.21 1.62 -23.55
C VAL A 113 4.93 2.85 -24.41
N ASP A 114 4.73 2.66 -25.72
CA ASP A 114 4.26 3.73 -26.60
C ASP A 114 2.90 4.25 -26.12
N ALA A 115 2.72 5.56 -26.12
CA ALA A 115 1.46 6.19 -25.71
C ALA A 115 0.27 5.78 -26.59
N ALA A 116 0.51 5.26 -27.80
CA ALA A 116 -0.51 4.62 -28.62
C ALA A 116 -0.82 3.17 -28.23
N GLY A 117 -0.07 2.60 -27.30
CA GLY A 117 -0.09 1.19 -26.92
C GLY A 117 0.92 0.38 -27.73
N GLY A 118 1.22 -0.83 -27.30
CA GLY A 118 2.20 -1.69 -27.96
C GLY A 118 2.90 -2.64 -27.00
N TYR A 119 4.09 -3.10 -27.37
CA TYR A 119 4.88 -4.00 -26.56
C TYR A 119 5.67 -3.23 -25.49
N PRO A 120 5.51 -3.56 -24.19
CA PRO A 120 6.21 -2.87 -23.12
C PRO A 120 7.70 -3.25 -23.08
N GLN A 121 8.53 -2.31 -22.63
CA GLN A 121 9.98 -2.49 -22.44
C GLN A 121 10.36 -2.34 -20.98
N LEU A 122 11.14 -3.28 -20.45
CA LEU A 122 11.66 -3.25 -19.09
C LEU A 122 12.78 -2.20 -18.98
N VAL A 123 12.69 -1.31 -18.02
CA VAL A 123 13.71 -0.27 -17.75
C VAL A 123 14.55 -0.61 -16.52
N THR A 124 13.94 -1.13 -15.45
CA THR A 124 14.64 -1.47 -14.20
C THR A 124 14.49 -2.94 -13.84
N ALA A 125 15.50 -3.52 -13.19
CA ALA A 125 15.51 -4.93 -12.78
C ALA A 125 16.14 -5.08 -11.38
N PHE A 126 15.50 -4.49 -10.37
CA PHE A 126 15.89 -4.64 -8.98
C PHE A 126 15.24 -5.87 -8.35
N ASP A 127 15.89 -6.46 -7.33
CA ASP A 127 15.31 -7.54 -6.53
C ASP A 127 14.12 -7.05 -5.70
N ASP A 128 14.16 -5.78 -5.28
CA ASP A 128 13.11 -5.12 -4.51
C ASP A 128 12.18 -4.29 -5.39
N ALA A 129 11.00 -4.01 -4.87
CA ALA A 129 9.95 -3.32 -5.59
C ALA A 129 10.27 -1.84 -5.84
N VAL A 130 10.06 -1.38 -7.07
CA VAL A 130 9.93 0.04 -7.38
C VAL A 130 8.58 0.54 -6.89
N THR A 131 8.56 1.71 -6.24
CA THR A 131 7.36 2.27 -5.58
C THR A 131 6.83 3.54 -6.24
N SER A 132 7.68 4.27 -6.98
CA SER A 132 7.29 5.47 -7.72
C SER A 132 8.14 5.61 -8.98
N VAL A 133 7.62 6.28 -10.01
CA VAL A 133 8.35 6.65 -11.22
C VAL A 133 7.84 7.98 -11.74
N GLU A 134 8.75 8.83 -12.22
CA GLU A 134 8.42 10.09 -12.84
C GLU A 134 9.45 10.42 -13.93
N TRP A 135 8.98 10.86 -15.10
CA TRP A 135 9.83 11.26 -16.20
C TRP A 135 10.39 12.67 -15.97
N SER A 136 11.69 12.88 -16.24
CA SER A 136 12.25 14.22 -16.21
C SER A 136 11.68 15.09 -17.35
N PRO A 137 11.35 16.37 -17.11
CA PRO A 137 10.75 17.26 -18.11
C PRO A 137 11.63 17.52 -19.36
N ASP A 138 12.94 17.25 -19.27
CA ASP A 138 13.88 17.30 -20.39
C ASP A 138 13.99 15.98 -21.18
N GLY A 139 13.37 14.91 -20.67
CA GLY A 139 13.37 13.57 -21.28
C GLY A 139 14.66 12.77 -21.08
N GLY A 140 15.63 13.30 -20.34
CA GLY A 140 16.93 12.65 -20.15
C GLY A 140 16.92 11.51 -19.13
N TRP A 141 15.96 11.50 -18.20
CA TRP A 141 15.94 10.60 -17.07
C TRP A 141 14.53 10.14 -16.68
N LEU A 142 14.49 9.00 -16.03
CA LEU A 142 13.38 8.55 -15.18
C LEU A 142 13.86 8.56 -13.73
N ALA A 143 13.18 9.32 -12.86
CA ALA A 143 13.38 9.25 -11.42
C ALA A 143 12.48 8.17 -10.85
N PHE A 144 12.99 7.36 -9.93
CA PHE A 144 12.21 6.29 -9.32
C PHE A 144 12.69 5.99 -7.90
N SER A 145 11.86 5.30 -7.14
CA SER A 145 12.14 4.91 -5.77
C SER A 145 12.12 3.39 -5.61
N VAL A 146 13.05 2.86 -4.81
CA VAL A 146 13.12 1.45 -4.42
C VAL A 146 13.08 1.37 -2.91
N ALA A 147 12.37 0.38 -2.39
CA ALA A 147 12.28 0.07 -0.96
C ALA A 147 13.10 -1.19 -0.63
N PRO A 148 14.41 -1.07 -0.29
CA PRO A 148 15.26 -2.22 -0.03
C PRO A 148 14.71 -3.11 1.09
N GLY A 149 14.67 -4.43 0.87
CA GLY A 149 14.10 -5.39 1.80
C GLY A 149 12.60 -5.24 2.05
N GLY A 150 11.88 -4.51 1.19
CA GLY A 150 10.45 -4.23 1.34
C GLY A 150 10.10 -3.24 2.45
N GLY A 151 11.10 -2.63 3.13
CA GLY A 151 10.92 -1.69 4.23
C GLY A 151 10.39 -0.32 3.82
N MET A 152 10.35 0.60 4.79
CA MET A 152 9.95 2.00 4.57
C MET A 152 11.13 2.91 4.21
N ASN A 153 12.36 2.42 4.34
CA ASN A 153 13.60 3.16 4.08
C ASN A 153 13.88 3.26 2.56
N VAL A 154 13.04 4.01 1.89
CA VAL A 154 13.06 4.18 0.43
C VAL A 154 14.34 4.89 -0.01
N GLN A 155 14.89 4.48 -1.16
CA GLN A 155 16.02 5.13 -1.83
C GLN A 155 15.60 5.67 -3.19
N VAL A 156 16.10 6.85 -3.56
CA VAL A 156 15.78 7.53 -4.81
C VAL A 156 16.88 7.31 -5.85
N TYR A 157 16.49 7.03 -7.07
CA TYR A 157 17.37 6.71 -8.19
C TYR A 157 17.00 7.49 -9.44
N LEU A 158 17.97 7.61 -10.35
CA LEU A 158 17.76 7.98 -11.76
C LEU A 158 18.19 6.81 -12.66
N VAL A 159 17.51 6.67 -13.78
CA VAL A 159 17.89 5.78 -14.89
C VAL A 159 17.58 6.48 -16.22
N ARG A 160 18.36 6.21 -17.27
CA ARG A 160 18.00 6.68 -18.61
C ARG A 160 16.82 5.88 -19.16
N PRO A 161 16.02 6.46 -20.07
CA PRO A 161 14.85 5.77 -20.62
C PRO A 161 15.17 4.43 -21.31
N ASP A 162 16.41 4.23 -21.77
CA ASP A 162 16.90 2.99 -22.36
C ASP A 162 17.36 1.95 -21.32
N GLY A 163 17.20 2.22 -20.03
CA GLY A 163 17.61 1.35 -18.93
C GLY A 163 19.08 1.47 -18.53
N THR A 164 19.88 2.31 -19.20
CA THR A 164 21.29 2.52 -18.87
C THR A 164 21.49 3.59 -17.80
N GLY A 165 22.70 3.69 -17.24
CA GLY A 165 23.12 4.80 -16.40
C GLY A 165 22.38 4.90 -15.07
N VAL A 166 21.99 3.77 -14.47
CA VAL A 166 21.35 3.75 -13.14
C VAL A 166 22.23 4.46 -12.12
N LYS A 167 21.67 5.41 -11.39
CA LYS A 167 22.35 6.23 -10.40
C LYS A 167 21.49 6.40 -9.16
N ARG A 168 22.00 6.01 -7.98
CA ARG A 168 21.35 6.32 -6.71
C ARG A 168 21.68 7.74 -6.29
N LEU A 169 20.67 8.50 -5.86
CA LEU A 169 20.79 9.90 -5.44
C LEU A 169 20.89 10.07 -3.92
N THR A 170 20.42 9.07 -3.17
CA THR A 170 20.38 9.05 -1.72
C THR A 170 21.48 8.16 -1.16
N ASP A 171 21.87 8.35 0.10
CA ASP A 171 23.09 7.76 0.67
C ASP A 171 23.01 6.23 0.83
N GLY A 172 21.82 5.67 0.89
CA GLY A 172 21.58 4.23 0.93
C GLY A 172 21.89 3.60 2.28
N GLY A 173 21.14 3.87 3.25
CA GLY A 173 21.25 3.31 4.58
C GLY A 173 19.87 3.04 5.14
N LYS A 174 19.67 3.38 6.39
CA LYS A 174 18.39 3.31 7.09
C LYS A 174 17.56 4.59 6.96
N GLU A 175 18.05 5.56 6.17
CA GLU A 175 17.35 6.81 5.96
C GLU A 175 16.07 6.57 5.15
N ASN A 176 15.00 7.22 5.59
CA ASN A 176 13.76 7.29 4.83
C ASN A 176 13.84 8.50 3.91
N ASN A 177 13.70 8.24 2.62
CA ASN A 177 13.73 9.25 1.59
C ASN A 177 12.45 9.15 0.74
N ALA A 178 12.10 10.23 0.04
CA ALA A 178 11.03 10.20 -0.95
C ALA A 178 11.42 10.98 -2.21
N LEU A 179 10.87 10.55 -3.33
CA LEU A 179 10.88 11.28 -4.58
C LEU A 179 9.91 12.46 -4.45
N GLY A 180 10.36 13.66 -4.79
CA GLY A 180 9.57 14.88 -4.89
C GLY A 180 9.50 15.38 -6.34
N PRO A 181 8.96 16.58 -6.57
CA PRO A 181 8.73 17.11 -7.91
C PRO A 181 10.03 17.49 -8.63
N TRP A 182 10.00 17.37 -9.96
CA TRP A 182 10.99 17.97 -10.84
C TRP A 182 10.80 19.49 -10.97
N SER A 183 11.89 20.22 -11.19
CA SER A 183 11.78 21.56 -11.76
C SER A 183 11.27 21.49 -13.19
N HIS A 184 10.53 22.49 -13.64
CA HIS A 184 9.88 22.53 -14.96
C HIS A 184 10.84 22.30 -16.15
N ASP A 185 12.12 22.65 -15.99
CA ASP A 185 13.18 22.46 -16.99
C ASP A 185 13.97 21.13 -16.82
N GLY A 186 13.63 20.32 -15.82
CA GLY A 186 14.31 19.05 -15.54
C GLY A 186 15.71 19.18 -14.92
N SER A 187 16.18 20.39 -14.60
CA SER A 187 17.52 20.60 -14.07
C SER A 187 17.66 20.27 -12.58
N LEU A 188 16.57 20.39 -11.81
CA LEU A 188 16.52 20.06 -10.41
C LEU A 188 15.46 18.99 -10.14
N LEU A 189 15.78 18.08 -9.22
CA LEU A 189 14.85 17.12 -8.64
C LEU A 189 14.74 17.35 -7.14
N ALA A 190 13.53 17.60 -6.64
CA ALA A 190 13.31 17.63 -5.22
C ALA A 190 13.31 16.21 -4.65
N THR A 191 13.83 16.05 -3.44
CA THR A 191 13.79 14.81 -2.66
C THR A 191 13.60 15.14 -1.19
N THR A 192 13.27 14.15 -0.40
CA THR A 192 13.26 14.29 1.06
C THR A 192 14.17 13.27 1.71
N SER A 193 14.65 13.55 2.92
CA SER A 193 15.46 12.61 3.69
C SER A 193 15.42 12.93 5.20
N ASN A 194 15.39 11.87 6.02
CA ASN A 194 15.58 12.00 7.47
C ASN A 194 17.04 11.82 7.92
N ARG A 195 18.01 11.90 7.00
CA ARG A 195 19.44 11.67 7.29
C ARG A 195 20.05 12.60 8.33
N ARG A 196 19.50 13.84 8.49
CA ARG A 196 19.94 14.78 9.52
C ARG A 196 19.39 14.40 10.89
N SER A 197 18.14 13.97 10.97
CA SER A 197 17.44 13.68 12.21
C SER A 197 16.37 12.60 11.97
N GLY A 198 16.39 11.53 12.75
CA GLY A 198 15.40 10.48 12.64
C GLY A 198 13.94 10.96 12.80
N ALA A 199 13.72 12.05 13.54
CA ALA A 199 12.39 12.59 13.82
C ALA A 199 11.91 13.67 12.82
N ALA A 200 12.77 14.13 11.91
CA ALA A 200 12.43 15.14 10.92
C ALA A 200 12.77 14.67 9.52
N ILE A 201 11.91 14.99 8.57
CA ILE A 201 12.15 14.73 7.15
C ILE A 201 12.38 16.08 6.48
N ASP A 202 13.61 16.29 6.02
CA ASP A 202 14.06 17.54 5.41
C ASP A 202 13.94 17.51 3.89
N PRO A 203 13.58 18.63 3.23
CA PRO A 203 13.58 18.74 1.78
C PRO A 203 14.98 19.05 1.24
N TYR A 204 15.35 18.34 0.19
CA TYR A 204 16.57 18.48 -0.58
C TYR A 204 16.27 18.83 -2.03
N VAL A 205 17.20 19.44 -2.72
CA VAL A 205 17.23 19.53 -4.18
C VAL A 205 18.51 18.89 -4.72
N TYR A 206 18.34 18.04 -5.70
CA TYR A 206 19.40 17.40 -6.47
C TYR A 206 19.56 18.14 -7.79
N ASP A 207 20.77 18.64 -8.05
CA ASP A 207 21.15 19.26 -9.32
C ASP A 207 21.65 18.18 -10.28
N VAL A 208 20.95 17.99 -11.40
CA VAL A 208 21.21 16.91 -12.35
C VAL A 208 22.54 17.06 -13.05
N ALA A 209 22.94 18.30 -13.37
CA ALA A 209 24.17 18.60 -14.10
C ALA A 209 25.41 18.41 -13.24
N SER A 210 25.42 18.93 -12.01
CA SER A 210 26.54 18.77 -11.09
C SER A 210 26.57 17.43 -10.38
N GLY A 211 25.44 16.75 -10.31
CA GLY A 211 25.27 15.50 -9.56
C GLY A 211 25.29 15.67 -8.04
N THR A 212 25.02 16.87 -7.54
CA THR A 212 25.08 17.21 -6.12
C THR A 212 23.68 17.38 -5.50
N SER A 213 23.54 16.96 -4.26
CA SER A 213 22.32 17.15 -3.46
C SER A 213 22.60 18.13 -2.34
N ARG A 214 21.72 19.12 -2.13
CA ARG A 214 21.78 20.04 -0.99
C ARG A 214 20.46 20.10 -0.25
N MET A 215 20.53 20.18 1.06
CA MET A 215 19.37 20.48 1.91
C MET A 215 18.93 21.92 1.64
N VAL A 216 17.63 22.14 1.49
CA VAL A 216 17.06 23.48 1.28
C VAL A 216 16.84 24.17 2.63
N LEU A 217 16.25 23.45 3.58
CA LEU A 217 16.05 23.92 4.94
C LEU A 217 15.99 22.75 5.93
N GLU A 218 16.29 23.04 7.19
CA GLU A 218 15.98 22.14 8.30
C GLU A 218 14.47 22.15 8.57
N ASN A 219 13.79 21.07 8.24
CA ASN A 219 12.37 20.95 8.53
C ASN A 219 12.13 20.69 10.02
N LYS A 220 11.17 21.39 10.61
CA LYS A 220 10.80 21.23 12.03
C LYS A 220 9.84 20.07 12.29
N GLY A 221 9.63 19.21 11.31
CA GLY A 221 8.72 18.09 11.34
C GLY A 221 8.87 17.20 10.12
N VAL A 222 7.79 16.55 9.72
CA VAL A 222 7.71 15.65 8.58
C VAL A 222 7.07 16.38 7.40
N GLY A 223 7.70 16.32 6.21
CA GLY A 223 7.12 16.95 5.03
C GLY A 223 8.06 16.96 3.84
N GLY A 224 7.60 17.52 2.73
CA GLY A 224 8.35 17.63 1.48
C GLY A 224 7.78 18.71 0.58
N PHE A 225 8.42 18.95 -0.55
CA PHE A 225 7.88 19.88 -1.54
C PHE A 225 6.77 19.24 -2.35
N ASP A 226 5.61 19.90 -2.37
CA ASP A 226 4.50 19.56 -3.26
C ASP A 226 4.80 20.02 -4.69
N ASP A 227 5.47 21.19 -4.85
CA ASP A 227 5.78 21.76 -6.16
C ASP A 227 6.93 22.76 -6.11
N LEU A 228 7.56 22.99 -7.28
CA LEU A 228 8.59 24.00 -7.52
C LEU A 228 8.09 25.05 -8.53
N SER A 229 8.35 26.34 -8.23
CA SER A 229 8.05 27.41 -9.20
C SER A 229 8.88 27.24 -10.49
N ARG A 230 8.34 27.67 -11.64
CA ARG A 230 9.01 27.52 -12.95
C ARG A 230 10.39 28.16 -13.01
N ASP A 231 10.62 29.25 -12.28
CA ASP A 231 11.92 29.92 -12.17
C ASP A 231 12.85 29.27 -11.13
N LYS A 232 12.40 28.20 -10.45
CA LYS A 232 13.13 27.42 -9.44
C LYS A 232 13.49 28.19 -8.17
N LYS A 233 12.93 29.39 -7.98
CA LYS A 233 13.25 30.21 -6.81
C LYS A 233 12.42 29.84 -5.60
N LEU A 234 11.21 29.36 -5.82
CA LEU A 234 10.23 29.06 -4.79
C LEU A 234 9.83 27.60 -4.81
N ALA A 235 9.48 27.07 -3.64
CA ALA A 235 8.86 25.77 -3.46
C ALA A 235 7.65 25.88 -2.53
N VAL A 236 6.67 25.01 -2.72
CA VAL A 236 5.57 24.80 -1.77
C VAL A 236 5.96 23.63 -0.87
N LEU A 237 6.25 23.91 0.40
CA LEU A 237 6.53 22.89 1.40
C LEU A 237 5.24 22.50 2.10
N ASN A 238 4.90 21.24 2.02
CA ASN A 238 3.85 20.60 2.81
C ASN A 238 4.50 20.06 4.10
N ARG A 239 4.06 20.54 5.25
CA ARG A 239 4.55 20.11 6.57
C ARG A 239 3.39 19.55 7.39
N LEU A 240 3.50 18.29 7.78
CA LEU A 240 2.53 17.65 8.66
C LEU A 240 2.61 18.24 10.07
N VAL A 241 1.48 18.62 10.62
CA VAL A 241 1.25 18.89 12.03
C VAL A 241 0.90 17.59 12.74
N SER A 242 0.05 16.79 12.08
CA SER A 242 -0.33 15.42 12.45
C SER A 242 -0.76 14.65 11.21
N ARG A 243 -1.21 13.42 11.33
CA ARG A 243 -1.67 12.60 10.20
C ARG A 243 -2.85 13.22 9.44
N GLY A 244 -3.81 13.82 10.11
CA GLY A 244 -4.98 14.47 9.51
C GLY A 244 -4.86 16.00 9.40
N ASP A 245 -3.65 16.56 9.58
CA ASP A 245 -3.43 18.00 9.68
C ASP A 245 -2.08 18.42 9.11
N ASN A 246 -2.07 19.41 8.21
CA ASN A 246 -0.85 19.95 7.63
C ASN A 246 -0.98 21.42 7.25
N ASP A 247 0.17 22.07 7.20
CA ASP A 247 0.33 23.43 6.68
C ASP A 247 1.16 23.49 5.40
N LEU A 248 0.85 24.43 4.54
CA LEU A 248 1.69 24.80 3.40
C LEU A 248 2.55 26.03 3.72
N TYR A 249 3.81 25.96 3.34
CA TYR A 249 4.78 27.05 3.43
C TYR A 249 5.32 27.38 2.05
N LEU A 250 5.50 28.66 1.77
CA LEU A 250 6.30 29.13 0.66
C LEU A 250 7.76 29.20 1.10
N VAL A 251 8.63 28.52 0.36
CA VAL A 251 10.07 28.43 0.68
C VAL A 251 10.88 29.08 -0.44
N ASP A 252 11.77 30.00 -0.11
CA ASP A 252 12.83 30.46 -1.00
C ASP A 252 13.90 29.37 -1.09
N VAL A 253 14.05 28.77 -2.27
CA VAL A 253 14.90 27.57 -2.48
C VAL A 253 16.38 27.88 -2.25
N ALA A 254 16.83 29.14 -2.48
CA ALA A 254 18.22 29.51 -2.32
C ALA A 254 18.62 29.71 -0.85
N SER A 255 17.77 30.38 -0.08
CA SER A 255 18.05 30.75 1.32
C SER A 255 17.43 29.81 2.34
N GLY A 256 16.45 28.99 1.96
CA GLY A 256 15.64 28.17 2.89
C GLY A 256 14.66 28.98 3.74
N LYS A 257 14.48 30.30 3.45
CA LYS A 257 13.50 31.12 4.18
C LYS A 257 12.09 30.63 3.88
N GLU A 258 11.32 30.37 4.94
CA GLU A 258 9.94 29.90 4.85
C GLU A 258 8.92 30.98 5.27
N THR A 259 7.74 30.94 4.67
CA THR A 259 6.57 31.77 5.01
C THR A 259 5.34 30.88 5.06
N LEU A 260 4.65 30.86 6.21
CA LEU A 260 3.41 30.09 6.37
C LEU A 260 2.31 30.69 5.48
N LEU A 261 1.70 29.83 4.64
CA LEU A 261 0.64 30.22 3.70
C LEU A 261 -0.77 29.90 4.22
N THR A 262 -0.93 28.82 4.96
CA THR A 262 -2.24 28.23 5.24
C THR A 262 -2.58 28.16 6.72
N ALA A 263 -2.23 29.22 7.45
CA ALA A 263 -2.63 29.32 8.86
C ALA A 263 -4.14 29.07 9.03
N HIS A 264 -4.50 28.10 9.85
CA HIS A 264 -5.90 27.73 10.07
C HIS A 264 -6.16 27.35 11.53
N SER A 265 -7.44 27.21 11.88
CA SER A 265 -7.88 26.72 13.18
C SER A 265 -8.53 25.35 13.04
N GLY A 266 -8.25 24.44 13.97
CA GLY A 266 -8.62 23.03 13.89
C GLY A 266 -7.79 22.30 12.82
N THR A 267 -8.12 21.06 12.52
CA THR A 267 -7.40 20.25 11.53
C THR A 267 -7.74 20.66 10.09
N ALA A 268 -6.75 20.55 9.19
CA ALA A 268 -6.95 20.71 7.76
C ALA A 268 -5.98 19.82 6.96
N SER A 269 -6.47 19.28 5.85
CA SER A 269 -5.64 18.58 4.87
C SER A 269 -5.58 19.44 3.61
N ILE A 270 -4.36 19.84 3.20
CA ILE A 270 -4.11 20.82 2.15
C ILE A 270 -2.97 20.32 1.26
N ALA A 271 -3.16 20.33 -0.05
CA ALA A 271 -2.11 20.12 -1.04
C ALA A 271 -2.08 21.31 -2.01
N GLY A 272 -0.92 21.66 -2.55
CA GLY A 272 -0.78 22.86 -3.37
C GLY A 272 0.13 22.67 -4.59
N ALA A 273 -0.24 23.32 -5.71
CA ALA A 273 0.59 23.42 -6.91
C ALA A 273 0.61 24.86 -7.44
N PHE A 274 1.76 25.30 -7.96
CA PHE A 274 1.88 26.65 -8.54
C PHE A 274 1.03 26.82 -9.79
N ALA A 275 0.39 27.97 -9.92
CA ALA A 275 0.01 28.46 -11.22
C ALA A 275 1.27 28.71 -12.08
N PRO A 276 1.24 28.50 -13.42
CA PRO A 276 2.42 28.63 -14.27
C PRO A 276 3.13 29.98 -14.20
N ASP A 277 2.41 31.04 -13.85
CA ASP A 277 2.96 32.40 -13.70
C ASP A 277 3.58 32.66 -12.31
N GLY A 278 3.52 31.67 -11.38
CA GLY A 278 4.04 31.76 -10.03
C GLY A 278 3.33 32.76 -9.11
N ARG A 279 2.15 33.29 -9.52
CA ARG A 279 1.41 34.32 -8.76
C ARG A 279 0.27 33.76 -7.91
N ALA A 280 0.02 32.48 -8.01
CA ALA A 280 -1.03 31.81 -7.26
C ALA A 280 -0.68 30.34 -7.03
N LEU A 281 -1.34 29.73 -6.06
CA LEU A 281 -1.41 28.29 -5.88
C LEU A 281 -2.83 27.79 -6.16
N TYR A 282 -2.93 26.65 -6.81
CA TYR A 282 -4.14 25.84 -6.81
C TYR A 282 -4.04 24.84 -5.65
N LEU A 283 -5.16 24.64 -4.96
CA LEU A 283 -5.21 23.87 -3.72
C LEU A 283 -6.31 22.80 -3.75
N SER A 284 -6.01 21.64 -3.17
CA SER A 284 -7.03 20.81 -2.54
C SER A 284 -7.06 21.19 -1.07
N THR A 285 -8.21 21.56 -0.50
CA THR A 285 -8.25 22.02 0.90
C THR A 285 -9.60 21.77 1.57
N ASN A 286 -9.57 21.37 2.83
CA ASN A 286 -10.71 21.35 3.74
C ASN A 286 -10.57 22.34 4.92
N ALA A 287 -9.67 23.32 4.83
CA ALA A 287 -9.56 24.40 5.81
C ALA A 287 -10.88 25.18 5.91
N GLY A 288 -11.42 25.32 7.13
CA GLY A 288 -12.70 25.99 7.37
C GLY A 288 -13.95 25.24 6.87
N ARG A 289 -13.83 24.00 6.40
CA ARG A 289 -14.90 23.18 5.84
C ARG A 289 -14.70 21.71 6.18
N ASP A 290 -15.70 20.87 5.93
CA ASP A 290 -15.63 19.43 6.23
C ASP A 290 -15.01 18.65 5.05
N LEU A 291 -15.60 18.76 3.86
CA LEU A 291 -15.13 18.08 2.65
C LEU A 291 -14.08 18.93 1.92
N ALA A 292 -13.05 18.30 1.40
CA ALA A 292 -12.03 18.97 0.59
C ALA A 292 -12.61 19.49 -0.73
N ALA A 293 -12.18 20.70 -1.12
CA ALA A 293 -12.60 21.39 -2.31
C ALA A 293 -11.39 21.85 -3.14
N PHE A 294 -11.61 22.13 -4.42
CA PHE A 294 -10.63 22.76 -5.29
C PHE A 294 -10.68 24.28 -5.11
N ALA A 295 -9.52 24.88 -4.84
CA ALA A 295 -9.41 26.29 -4.55
C ALA A 295 -8.21 26.95 -5.24
N LYS A 296 -8.18 28.27 -5.26
CA LYS A 296 -7.06 29.10 -5.68
C LYS A 296 -6.69 30.06 -4.57
N MET A 297 -5.40 30.18 -4.28
CA MET A 297 -4.82 31.18 -3.37
C MET A 297 -3.94 32.12 -4.18
N GLU A 298 -4.20 33.43 -4.12
CA GLU A 298 -3.31 34.43 -4.70
C GLU A 298 -2.07 34.59 -3.81
N LEU A 299 -0.90 34.78 -4.42
CA LEU A 299 0.35 35.12 -3.72
C LEU A 299 0.58 36.62 -3.84
N LEU A 300 0.51 37.34 -2.72
CA LEU A 300 0.72 38.77 -2.67
C LEU A 300 2.23 39.09 -2.76
N ASN A 301 2.57 40.13 -3.52
CA ASN A 301 3.95 40.63 -3.70
C ASN A 301 4.93 39.63 -4.37
N GLY A 302 4.44 38.72 -5.19
CA GLY A 302 5.28 37.77 -5.93
C GLY A 302 6.17 36.92 -5.01
N ALA A 303 7.47 36.90 -5.25
CA ALA A 303 8.41 36.07 -4.50
C ALA A 303 8.53 36.38 -2.99
N SER A 304 8.02 37.51 -2.49
CA SER A 304 7.94 37.79 -1.05
C SER A 304 6.74 37.17 -0.34
N GLY A 305 5.80 36.64 -1.11
CA GLY A 305 4.87 35.57 -0.81
C GLY A 305 4.05 35.63 0.46
N ALA A 306 3.40 36.74 0.77
CA ALA A 306 2.34 36.72 1.78
C ALA A 306 1.10 35.99 1.20
N PRO A 307 0.40 35.16 2.01
CA PRO A 307 -0.83 34.52 1.55
C PRO A 307 -1.89 35.56 1.21
N GLY A 308 -2.49 35.41 0.05
CA GLY A 308 -3.64 36.19 -0.37
C GLY A 308 -4.95 35.49 -0.07
N LYS A 309 -6.01 35.99 -0.72
CA LYS A 309 -7.35 35.41 -0.58
C LYS A 309 -7.41 33.99 -1.17
N VAL A 310 -7.99 33.05 -0.41
CA VAL A 310 -8.40 31.74 -0.93
C VAL A 310 -9.80 31.85 -1.53
N THR A 311 -9.95 31.40 -2.76
CA THR A 311 -11.24 31.36 -3.48
C THR A 311 -11.54 29.91 -3.86
N ILE A 312 -12.67 29.39 -3.42
CA ILE A 312 -13.16 28.07 -3.82
C ILE A 312 -13.59 28.12 -5.28
N LEU A 313 -13.05 27.24 -6.11
CA LEU A 313 -13.34 27.12 -7.54
C LEU A 313 -14.34 26.02 -7.84
N ALA A 314 -14.22 24.87 -7.14
CA ALA A 314 -15.16 23.76 -7.24
C ALA A 314 -15.31 23.06 -5.90
N GLU A 315 -16.54 22.70 -5.54
CA GLU A 315 -16.89 21.95 -4.34
C GLU A 315 -18.12 21.08 -4.58
N ARG A 316 -18.26 20.04 -3.77
CA ARG A 316 -19.39 19.12 -3.83
C ARG A 316 -19.92 18.85 -2.42
N PRO A 317 -21.25 18.73 -2.22
CA PRO A 317 -21.85 18.41 -0.92
C PRO A 317 -21.80 16.90 -0.59
N ASP A 318 -21.58 16.05 -1.60
CA ASP A 318 -21.65 14.59 -1.56
C ASP A 318 -20.28 13.89 -1.78
N ALA A 319 -19.21 14.67 -1.99
CA ALA A 319 -17.89 14.15 -2.29
C ALA A 319 -16.79 15.11 -1.83
N GLU A 320 -15.63 14.58 -1.54
CA GLU A 320 -14.44 15.41 -1.32
C GLU A 320 -13.46 15.29 -2.49
N LEU A 321 -12.71 16.36 -2.74
CA LEU A 321 -11.65 16.36 -3.73
C LEU A 321 -10.49 15.47 -3.20
N GLN A 322 -10.27 14.34 -3.84
CA GLN A 322 -9.21 13.41 -3.49
C GLN A 322 -7.84 13.89 -4.00
N SER A 323 -7.80 14.35 -5.24
CA SER A 323 -6.57 14.85 -5.87
C SER A 323 -6.91 15.73 -7.08
N PHE A 324 -5.93 16.53 -7.47
CA PHE A 324 -6.00 17.29 -8.73
C PHE A 324 -4.62 17.29 -9.41
N THR A 325 -4.61 17.50 -10.71
CA THR A 325 -3.38 17.78 -11.47
C THR A 325 -3.66 18.87 -12.50
N LEU A 326 -2.66 19.72 -12.78
CA LEU A 326 -2.74 20.82 -13.72
C LEU A 326 -2.08 20.43 -15.03
N ASN A 327 -2.60 20.90 -16.16
CA ASN A 327 -1.83 20.82 -17.40
C ASN A 327 -0.72 21.87 -17.42
N ASP A 328 0.34 21.64 -18.19
CA ASP A 328 1.52 22.51 -18.25
C ASP A 328 1.19 23.97 -18.61
N ALA A 329 0.21 24.19 -19.47
CA ALA A 329 -0.25 25.55 -19.85
C ALA A 329 -1.02 26.27 -18.73
N GLY A 330 -1.43 25.59 -17.64
CA GLY A 330 -2.27 26.16 -16.59
C GLY A 330 -3.65 26.60 -17.06
N THR A 331 -4.18 25.92 -18.06
CA THR A 331 -5.51 26.22 -18.63
C THR A 331 -6.59 25.24 -18.18
N ALA A 332 -6.18 24.04 -17.77
CA ALA A 332 -7.08 22.98 -17.31
C ALA A 332 -6.54 22.27 -16.08
N ALA A 333 -7.45 21.79 -15.24
CA ALA A 333 -7.19 20.86 -14.16
C ALA A 333 -7.99 19.57 -14.36
N ALA A 334 -7.42 18.43 -13.99
CA ALA A 334 -8.16 17.20 -13.81
C ALA A 334 -8.40 17.00 -12.29
N LEU A 335 -9.67 16.92 -11.90
CA LEU A 335 -10.12 16.78 -10.52
C LEU A 335 -10.65 15.37 -10.31
N VAL A 336 -10.17 14.68 -9.29
CA VAL A 336 -10.68 13.36 -8.87
C VAL A 336 -11.50 13.55 -7.60
N TRP A 337 -12.80 13.35 -7.71
CA TRP A 337 -13.74 13.38 -6.61
C TRP A 337 -13.93 11.99 -6.02
N ASN A 338 -13.87 11.89 -4.70
CA ASN A 338 -14.18 10.67 -3.95
C ASN A 338 -15.66 10.66 -3.56
N VAL A 339 -16.44 9.82 -4.22
CA VAL A 339 -17.88 9.66 -3.97
C VAL A 339 -18.10 8.32 -3.28
N ALA A 340 -18.19 8.32 -1.96
CA ALA A 340 -18.35 7.10 -1.15
C ALA A 340 -17.38 5.96 -1.53
N GLY A 341 -16.10 6.30 -1.80
CA GLY A 341 -15.06 5.35 -2.17
C GLY A 341 -14.91 5.12 -3.68
N ARG A 342 -15.75 5.68 -4.54
CA ARG A 342 -15.58 5.66 -6.01
C ARG A 342 -14.99 6.96 -6.51
N SER A 343 -14.19 6.88 -7.58
CA SER A 343 -13.66 8.05 -8.27
C SER A 343 -14.64 8.57 -9.32
N GLU A 344 -14.88 9.88 -9.32
CA GLU A 344 -15.45 10.61 -10.44
C GLU A 344 -14.42 11.61 -10.96
N LEU A 345 -14.12 11.55 -12.24
CA LEU A 345 -13.17 12.44 -12.90
C LEU A 345 -13.91 13.65 -13.47
N GLU A 346 -13.37 14.85 -13.25
CA GLU A 346 -13.87 16.10 -13.82
C GLU A 346 -12.71 16.87 -14.46
N LEU A 347 -12.85 17.24 -15.71
CA LEU A 347 -11.98 18.23 -16.35
C LEU A 347 -12.54 19.62 -16.09
N PHE A 348 -11.69 20.52 -15.61
CA PHE A 348 -12.04 21.85 -15.16
C PHE A 348 -11.24 22.93 -15.91
N ASP A 349 -11.92 23.90 -16.49
CA ASP A 349 -11.30 25.04 -17.17
C ASP A 349 -10.92 26.12 -16.15
N LEU A 350 -9.62 26.34 -16.01
CA LEU A 350 -9.07 27.27 -15.01
C LEU A 350 -9.31 28.75 -15.36
N LYS A 351 -9.56 29.05 -16.64
CA LYS A 351 -9.84 30.42 -17.11
C LYS A 351 -11.30 30.81 -16.87
N THR A 352 -12.22 29.93 -17.18
CA THR A 352 -13.67 30.21 -17.07
C THR A 352 -14.25 29.82 -15.72
N GLY A 353 -13.53 29.00 -14.93
CA GLY A 353 -13.99 28.46 -13.64
C GLY A 353 -15.13 27.45 -13.80
N ARG A 354 -15.19 26.70 -14.92
CA ARG A 354 -16.29 25.79 -15.23
C ARG A 354 -15.80 24.38 -15.53
N SER A 355 -16.65 23.40 -15.28
CA SER A 355 -16.46 22.02 -15.74
C SER A 355 -16.45 21.97 -17.27
N ILE A 356 -15.42 21.32 -17.84
CA ILE A 356 -15.31 21.03 -19.26
C ILE A 356 -16.04 19.73 -19.59
N ALA A 357 -15.74 18.67 -18.84
CA ALA A 357 -16.27 17.33 -19.04
C ALA A 357 -16.22 16.50 -17.75
N LYS A 358 -17.12 15.52 -17.65
CA LYS A 358 -17.14 14.49 -16.60
C LYS A 358 -17.18 13.11 -17.27
N PRO A 359 -16.02 12.61 -17.72
CA PRO A 359 -15.95 11.35 -18.45
C PRO A 359 -16.34 10.18 -17.53
N LYS A 360 -17.11 9.24 -18.07
CA LYS A 360 -17.43 8.00 -17.35
C LYS A 360 -16.21 7.08 -17.34
N LEU A 361 -15.74 6.74 -16.16
CA LEU A 361 -14.65 5.78 -15.99
C LEU A 361 -15.12 4.34 -16.27
N PRO A 362 -14.26 3.48 -16.85
CA PRO A 362 -14.57 2.08 -17.11
C PRO A 362 -14.60 1.19 -15.86
N ALA A 363 -14.03 1.68 -14.75
CA ALA A 363 -14.04 1.02 -13.45
C ALA A 363 -14.12 2.04 -12.30
N GLU A 364 -14.12 1.58 -11.08
CA GLU A 364 -14.56 2.34 -9.90
C GLU A 364 -13.54 3.36 -9.40
N ILE A 365 -12.23 3.19 -9.70
CA ILE A 365 -11.15 4.00 -9.09
C ILE A 365 -10.20 4.49 -10.18
N ALA A 366 -9.86 5.77 -10.15
CA ALA A 366 -8.80 6.38 -10.95
C ALA A 366 -7.77 7.06 -10.03
N PHE A 367 -6.49 6.95 -10.38
CA PHE A 367 -5.38 7.54 -9.63
C PHE A 367 -4.12 7.69 -10.49
N GLY A 368 -3.11 8.43 -9.98
CA GLY A 368 -1.85 8.63 -10.69
C GLY A 368 -2.06 9.37 -12.02
N LEU A 369 -2.68 10.56 -11.95
CA LEU A 369 -2.99 11.35 -13.14
C LEU A 369 -1.77 12.13 -13.60
N ASP A 370 -1.48 12.08 -14.91
CA ASP A 370 -0.39 12.82 -15.52
C ASP A 370 -0.81 13.35 -16.91
N PHE A 371 -0.71 14.67 -17.12
CA PHE A 371 -0.96 15.28 -18.42
C PHE A 371 0.25 15.14 -19.34
N SER A 372 0.03 14.86 -20.62
CA SER A 372 1.05 15.11 -21.62
C SER A 372 1.43 16.60 -21.63
N LYS A 373 2.71 16.91 -21.95
CA LYS A 373 3.22 18.28 -21.91
C LYS A 373 2.44 19.28 -22.78
N ASP A 374 1.86 18.82 -23.88
CA ASP A 374 0.98 19.62 -24.72
C ASP A 374 -0.45 19.76 -24.21
N GLY A 375 -0.77 19.10 -23.09
CA GLY A 375 -2.07 19.12 -22.43
C GLY A 375 -3.21 18.42 -23.18
N ARG A 376 -2.90 17.68 -24.25
CA ARG A 376 -3.93 17.02 -25.08
C ARG A 376 -4.35 15.66 -24.55
N GLN A 377 -3.51 15.02 -23.79
CA GLN A 377 -3.74 13.70 -23.24
C GLN A 377 -3.61 13.72 -21.72
N LEU A 378 -4.34 12.85 -21.05
CA LEU A 378 -4.25 12.60 -19.61
C LEU A 378 -4.11 11.09 -19.38
N ALA A 379 -2.96 10.68 -18.88
CA ALA A 379 -2.74 9.31 -18.43
C ALA A 379 -3.24 9.12 -17.00
N MET A 380 -3.71 7.93 -16.69
CA MET A 380 -4.13 7.53 -15.34
C MET A 380 -4.14 6.01 -15.21
N ALA A 381 -4.01 5.52 -14.00
CA ALA A 381 -4.33 4.14 -13.68
C ALA A 381 -5.81 4.03 -13.32
N ILE A 382 -6.49 3.04 -13.88
CA ILE A 382 -7.90 2.75 -13.57
C ILE A 382 -8.01 1.32 -13.05
N SER A 383 -8.69 1.16 -11.92
CA SER A 383 -8.93 -0.12 -11.24
C SER A 383 -10.35 -0.22 -10.73
N GLY A 384 -10.79 -1.44 -10.46
CA GLY A 384 -12.06 -1.73 -9.80
C GLY A 384 -12.06 -3.14 -9.23
N ALA A 385 -13.04 -3.49 -8.44
CA ALA A 385 -13.07 -4.76 -7.71
C ALA A 385 -12.90 -6.01 -8.60
N ALA A 386 -13.40 -5.96 -9.84
CA ALA A 386 -13.25 -7.02 -10.85
C ALA A 386 -12.36 -6.59 -12.03
N THR A 387 -11.57 -5.54 -11.85
CA THR A 387 -10.74 -4.96 -12.90
C THR A 387 -9.38 -4.60 -12.28
N PRO A 388 -8.34 -5.44 -12.48
CA PRO A 388 -6.98 -5.10 -12.06
C PRO A 388 -6.55 -3.76 -12.65
N ALA A 389 -5.65 -3.05 -11.97
CA ALA A 389 -5.21 -1.74 -12.43
C ALA A 389 -4.47 -1.84 -13.77
N ASP A 390 -4.87 -0.99 -14.70
CA ASP A 390 -4.19 -0.77 -15.98
C ASP A 390 -4.06 0.72 -16.28
N VAL A 391 -3.07 1.07 -17.11
CA VAL A 391 -2.86 2.44 -17.60
C VAL A 391 -3.82 2.73 -18.74
N TRP A 392 -4.48 3.86 -18.61
CA TRP A 392 -5.41 4.42 -19.59
C TRP A 392 -4.97 5.84 -19.98
N VAL A 393 -5.26 6.22 -21.21
CA VAL A 393 -5.06 7.58 -21.70
C VAL A 393 -6.39 8.13 -22.16
N MET A 394 -6.70 9.32 -21.71
CA MET A 394 -7.85 10.12 -22.14
C MET A 394 -7.41 11.21 -23.11
N ASP A 395 -8.14 11.36 -24.20
CA ASP A 395 -8.07 12.55 -25.04
C ASP A 395 -8.85 13.68 -24.35
N VAL A 396 -8.17 14.76 -24.01
CA VAL A 396 -8.72 15.86 -23.20
C VAL A 396 -9.85 16.61 -23.93
N ALA A 397 -9.77 16.71 -25.24
CA ALA A 397 -10.78 17.46 -26.03
C ALA A 397 -12.10 16.69 -26.17
N THR A 398 -12.03 15.36 -26.28
CA THR A 398 -13.19 14.49 -26.52
C THR A 398 -13.69 13.78 -25.28
N GLY A 399 -12.84 13.65 -24.24
CA GLY A 399 -13.10 12.84 -23.05
C GLY A 399 -13.03 11.31 -23.31
N SER A 400 -12.60 10.89 -24.51
CA SER A 400 -12.52 9.48 -24.87
C SER A 400 -11.35 8.78 -24.19
N LEU A 401 -11.60 7.60 -23.58
CA LEU A 401 -10.62 6.79 -22.86
C LEU A 401 -10.14 5.62 -23.73
N ARG A 402 -8.84 5.39 -23.74
CA ARG A 402 -8.20 4.26 -24.40
C ARG A 402 -7.28 3.53 -23.41
N GLN A 403 -7.46 2.21 -23.32
CA GLN A 403 -6.59 1.36 -22.49
C GLN A 403 -5.24 1.16 -23.19
N ILE A 404 -4.15 1.44 -22.47
CA ILE A 404 -2.77 1.36 -22.98
C ILE A 404 -2.14 0.02 -22.61
N THR A 405 -2.27 -0.37 -21.33
CA THR A 405 -1.72 -1.65 -20.84
C THR A 405 -2.84 -2.68 -20.70
N ARG A 406 -2.45 -3.96 -20.79
CA ARG A 406 -3.33 -5.11 -20.54
C ARG A 406 -2.58 -6.08 -19.64
N SER A 407 -2.71 -5.88 -18.35
CA SER A 407 -2.03 -6.69 -17.34
C SER A 407 -2.43 -8.16 -17.43
N PRO A 408 -1.48 -9.12 -17.37
CA PRO A 408 -1.79 -10.55 -17.40
C PRO A 408 -2.67 -10.99 -16.23
N HIS A 409 -3.65 -11.84 -16.52
CA HIS A 409 -4.64 -12.31 -15.54
C HIS A 409 -4.35 -13.73 -15.03
N ALA A 410 -3.19 -14.30 -15.31
CA ALA A 410 -2.78 -15.64 -14.85
C ALA A 410 -3.84 -16.76 -15.08
N SER A 411 -4.55 -16.73 -16.21
CA SER A 411 -5.67 -17.61 -16.56
C SER A 411 -6.93 -17.45 -15.68
N VAL A 412 -7.03 -16.41 -14.87
CA VAL A 412 -8.25 -16.07 -14.15
C VAL A 412 -9.24 -15.38 -15.09
N ASP A 413 -10.47 -15.88 -15.10
CA ASP A 413 -11.58 -15.24 -15.82
C ASP A 413 -12.11 -14.05 -15.02
N LEU A 414 -11.77 -12.83 -15.43
CA LEU A 414 -12.18 -11.61 -14.73
C LEU A 414 -13.71 -11.41 -14.69
N ALA A 415 -14.46 -12.02 -15.64
CA ALA A 415 -15.92 -11.94 -15.64
C ALA A 415 -16.56 -12.69 -14.46
N LYS A 416 -15.82 -13.62 -13.84
CA LYS A 416 -16.25 -14.36 -12.65
C LYS A 416 -15.88 -13.67 -11.34
N LEU A 417 -15.10 -12.58 -11.38
CA LEU A 417 -14.75 -11.83 -10.19
C LEU A 417 -15.96 -11.07 -9.65
N VAL A 418 -16.04 -11.00 -8.34
CA VAL A 418 -17.18 -10.40 -7.64
C VAL A 418 -17.02 -8.88 -7.52
N ARG A 419 -18.04 -8.13 -7.91
CA ARG A 419 -18.18 -6.71 -7.63
C ARG A 419 -18.94 -6.53 -6.32
N PRO A 420 -18.44 -5.73 -5.38
CA PRO A 420 -19.11 -5.55 -4.10
C PRO A 420 -20.32 -4.61 -4.21
N GLU A 421 -21.22 -4.75 -3.28
CA GLU A 421 -22.27 -3.78 -2.99
C GLU A 421 -21.87 -2.88 -1.81
N LEU A 422 -22.26 -1.60 -1.89
CA LEU A 422 -22.09 -0.66 -0.76
C LEU A 422 -23.23 -0.89 0.23
N VAL A 423 -22.87 -1.25 1.46
CA VAL A 423 -23.81 -1.40 2.57
C VAL A 423 -23.68 -0.20 3.49
N ALA A 424 -24.77 0.55 3.67
CA ALA A 424 -24.86 1.65 4.62
C ALA A 424 -25.57 1.19 5.90
N PHE A 425 -25.05 1.58 7.05
CA PHE A 425 -25.60 1.25 8.35
C PHE A 425 -25.29 2.35 9.37
N ARG A 426 -25.72 2.18 10.61
CA ARG A 426 -25.43 3.12 11.69
C ARG A 426 -24.72 2.41 12.82
N ALA A 427 -23.77 3.12 13.41
CA ALA A 427 -23.12 2.74 14.66
C ALA A 427 -24.07 2.85 15.85
N HIS A 428 -23.67 2.29 16.99
CA HIS A 428 -24.40 2.28 18.26
C HIS A 428 -24.83 3.66 18.75
N ASP A 429 -24.10 4.71 18.39
CA ASP A 429 -24.35 6.11 18.73
C ASP A 429 -25.02 6.93 17.59
N GLY A 430 -25.38 6.25 16.48
CA GLY A 430 -26.07 6.85 15.36
C GLY A 430 -25.16 7.41 14.27
N VAL A 431 -23.82 7.33 14.41
CA VAL A 431 -22.87 7.70 13.34
C VAL A 431 -23.14 6.87 12.10
N ALA A 432 -23.21 7.53 10.93
CA ALA A 432 -23.40 6.84 9.65
C ALA A 432 -22.12 6.16 9.23
N LEU A 433 -22.17 4.85 9.05
CA LEU A 433 -21.07 4.02 8.57
C LEU A 433 -21.44 3.38 7.24
N SER A 434 -20.42 2.91 6.51
CA SER A 434 -20.59 2.14 5.28
C SER A 434 -19.50 1.10 5.13
N GLY A 435 -19.71 0.14 4.23
CA GLY A 435 -18.71 -0.86 3.91
C GLY A 435 -19.03 -1.55 2.59
N TRP A 436 -18.02 -2.17 2.00
CA TRP A 436 -18.12 -2.91 0.74
C TRP A 436 -18.30 -4.40 1.04
N LEU A 437 -19.42 -4.98 0.59
CA LEU A 437 -19.75 -6.38 0.79
C LEU A 437 -19.56 -7.18 -0.49
N TYR A 438 -18.59 -8.09 -0.49
CA TYR A 438 -18.32 -9.06 -1.55
C TYR A 438 -19.04 -10.36 -1.20
N LYS A 439 -20.10 -10.69 -1.94
CA LYS A 439 -20.88 -11.93 -1.71
C LYS A 439 -20.43 -13.02 -2.67
N PRO A 440 -20.18 -14.26 -2.20
CA PRO A 440 -19.91 -15.37 -3.09
C PRO A 440 -21.14 -15.70 -3.96
N ALA A 441 -20.94 -16.24 -5.16
CA ALA A 441 -22.02 -16.61 -6.06
C ALA A 441 -22.98 -17.67 -5.46
N SER A 442 -22.51 -18.44 -4.48
CA SER A 442 -23.30 -19.42 -3.73
C SER A 442 -24.17 -18.82 -2.63
N ALA A 443 -24.00 -17.52 -2.32
CA ALA A 443 -24.80 -16.86 -1.29
C ALA A 443 -26.28 -16.79 -1.72
N SER A 444 -27.18 -17.23 -0.84
CA SER A 444 -28.62 -17.14 -1.05
C SER A 444 -29.31 -16.64 0.20
N ALA A 445 -30.50 -16.07 0.05
CA ALA A 445 -31.31 -15.64 1.18
C ALA A 445 -31.75 -16.81 2.08
N ALA A 446 -31.73 -18.02 1.57
CA ALA A 446 -32.18 -19.22 2.30
C ALA A 446 -31.06 -19.89 3.13
N ALA A 447 -29.78 -19.54 2.91
CA ALA A 447 -28.64 -20.14 3.61
C ALA A 447 -27.63 -19.07 4.01
N PRO A 448 -27.49 -18.77 5.30
CA PRO A 448 -26.46 -17.84 5.80
C PRO A 448 -25.07 -18.29 5.40
N PHE A 449 -24.22 -17.33 4.98
CA PHE A 449 -22.89 -17.61 4.47
C PHE A 449 -21.79 -17.25 5.50
N PRO A 450 -20.63 -17.95 5.48
CA PRO A 450 -19.48 -17.53 6.27
C PRO A 450 -18.96 -16.18 5.74
N ALA A 451 -18.51 -15.33 6.64
CA ALA A 451 -18.00 -14.00 6.29
C ALA A 451 -16.73 -13.65 7.04
N VAL A 452 -15.88 -12.85 6.42
CA VAL A 452 -14.73 -12.22 7.06
C VAL A 452 -14.93 -10.71 7.03
N LEU A 453 -14.86 -10.08 8.19
CA LEU A 453 -14.75 -8.62 8.30
C LEU A 453 -13.28 -8.25 8.05
N SER A 454 -13.03 -7.33 7.12
CA SER A 454 -11.69 -6.86 6.77
C SER A 454 -11.53 -5.39 7.08
N PHE A 455 -10.69 -5.05 8.04
CA PHE A 455 -10.42 -3.67 8.43
C PHE A 455 -9.16 -3.15 7.74
N HIS A 456 -9.26 -1.95 7.14
CA HIS A 456 -8.12 -1.27 6.51
C HIS A 456 -7.15 -0.69 7.53
N GLY A 457 -5.95 -0.34 7.08
CA GLY A 457 -4.94 0.36 7.86
C GLY A 457 -5.16 1.88 7.90
N GLY A 458 -4.33 2.54 8.63
CA GLY A 458 -4.34 4.00 8.81
C GLY A 458 -4.25 4.38 10.27
N PRO A 459 -5.36 4.81 10.95
CA PRO A 459 -6.79 4.65 10.64
C PRO A 459 -7.34 5.48 9.47
N GLU A 460 -6.64 6.53 9.06
CA GLU A 460 -7.07 7.48 8.01
C GLU A 460 -7.08 6.87 6.59
N GLY A 461 -7.02 5.55 6.47
CA GLY A 461 -7.28 4.84 5.22
C GLY A 461 -8.75 4.88 4.81
N GLN A 462 -9.04 4.29 3.67
CA GLN A 462 -10.41 4.07 3.19
C GLN A 462 -10.50 2.75 2.45
N GLU A 463 -11.46 1.92 2.82
CA GLU A 463 -11.82 0.78 1.99
C GLU A 463 -12.61 1.26 0.77
N ARG A 464 -12.13 0.87 -0.40
CA ARG A 464 -12.66 1.27 -1.70
C ARG A 464 -12.85 0.05 -2.59
N PRO A 465 -13.76 0.06 -3.59
CA PRO A 465 -14.00 -1.09 -4.46
C PRO A 465 -12.89 -1.27 -5.52
N GLY A 466 -11.63 -1.34 -5.06
CA GLY A 466 -10.45 -1.67 -5.85
C GLY A 466 -10.25 -3.18 -6.01
N PHE A 467 -9.35 -3.58 -6.91
CA PHE A 467 -8.98 -4.98 -7.06
C PHE A 467 -8.18 -5.45 -5.85
N ASN A 468 -8.71 -6.46 -5.15
CA ASN A 468 -8.06 -7.12 -4.03
C ASN A 468 -8.07 -8.64 -4.26
N SER A 469 -6.91 -9.22 -4.55
CA SER A 469 -6.77 -10.64 -4.85
C SER A 469 -7.12 -11.54 -3.66
N GLN A 470 -6.87 -11.09 -2.42
CA GLN A 470 -7.23 -11.83 -1.20
C GLN A 470 -8.75 -11.91 -1.03
N TYR A 471 -9.48 -10.79 -1.29
CA TYR A 471 -10.94 -10.78 -1.23
C TYR A 471 -11.53 -11.71 -2.29
N GLN A 472 -11.04 -11.62 -3.52
CA GLN A 472 -11.49 -12.48 -4.61
C GLN A 472 -11.19 -13.96 -4.33
N ALA A 473 -10.04 -14.26 -3.72
CA ALA A 473 -9.71 -15.62 -3.29
C ALA A 473 -10.71 -16.15 -2.27
N LEU A 474 -10.98 -15.42 -1.19
CA LEU A 474 -11.96 -15.80 -0.16
C LEU A 474 -13.37 -16.02 -0.76
N VAL A 475 -13.80 -15.06 -1.59
CA VAL A 475 -15.14 -15.13 -2.22
C VAL A 475 -15.26 -16.30 -3.17
N SER A 476 -14.21 -16.61 -3.95
CA SER A 476 -14.17 -17.79 -4.83
C SER A 476 -14.29 -19.11 -4.06
N ARG A 477 -13.89 -19.08 -2.79
CA ARG A 477 -14.02 -20.22 -1.87
C ARG A 477 -15.31 -20.21 -1.06
N GLY A 478 -16.26 -19.32 -1.38
CA GLY A 478 -17.58 -19.26 -0.73
C GLY A 478 -17.59 -18.55 0.62
N ILE A 479 -16.57 -17.76 0.93
CA ILE A 479 -16.48 -16.92 2.13
C ILE A 479 -16.70 -15.47 1.70
N ALA A 480 -17.76 -14.83 2.19
CA ALA A 480 -18.00 -13.42 1.92
C ALA A 480 -16.93 -12.53 2.61
N VAL A 481 -16.68 -11.35 2.04
CA VAL A 481 -15.84 -10.34 2.67
C VAL A 481 -16.67 -9.08 2.88
N PHE A 482 -16.75 -8.60 4.11
CA PHE A 482 -17.28 -7.29 4.43
C PHE A 482 -16.14 -6.38 4.86
N ALA A 483 -15.90 -5.34 4.06
CA ALA A 483 -14.81 -4.38 4.24
C ALA A 483 -15.41 -3.03 4.64
N PRO A 484 -15.56 -2.73 5.94
CA PRO A 484 -16.18 -1.51 6.44
C PRO A 484 -15.22 -0.33 6.46
N ASN A 485 -15.80 0.87 6.37
CA ASN A 485 -15.17 2.14 6.74
C ASN A 485 -15.74 2.55 8.10
N VAL A 486 -14.98 2.27 9.16
CA VAL A 486 -15.31 2.68 10.53
C VAL A 486 -14.98 4.17 10.73
N ARG A 487 -15.41 4.78 11.85
CA ARG A 487 -14.97 6.13 12.19
C ARG A 487 -13.43 6.22 12.20
N GLY A 488 -12.87 7.36 11.79
CA GLY A 488 -11.45 7.54 11.51
C GLY A 488 -11.08 7.37 10.03
N SER A 489 -11.93 6.70 9.21
CA SER A 489 -11.67 6.52 7.78
C SER A 489 -11.71 7.82 7.00
N SER A 490 -10.83 7.96 5.99
CA SER A 490 -10.84 9.07 5.01
C SER A 490 -11.98 8.94 4.01
N GLY A 491 -12.24 10.03 3.26
CA GLY A 491 -13.22 10.02 2.17
C GLY A 491 -14.64 10.38 2.60
N PHE A 492 -14.82 10.76 3.87
CA PHE A 492 -16.11 11.12 4.47
C PHE A 492 -16.05 12.48 5.18
N GLY A 493 -15.04 13.29 4.91
CA GLY A 493 -14.77 14.58 5.50
C GLY A 493 -13.95 14.52 6.79
N LYS A 494 -13.35 15.66 7.16
CA LYS A 494 -12.43 15.74 8.30
C LYS A 494 -13.10 15.49 9.65
N LYS A 495 -14.40 15.78 9.81
CA LYS A 495 -15.12 15.45 11.04
C LYS A 495 -15.12 13.96 11.28
N PHE A 496 -15.37 13.17 10.22
CA PHE A 496 -15.40 11.72 10.32
C PHE A 496 -14.01 11.14 10.61
N VAL A 497 -12.96 11.67 9.96
CA VAL A 497 -11.56 11.27 10.19
C VAL A 497 -11.16 11.45 11.66
N ASN A 498 -11.61 12.50 12.33
CA ASN A 498 -11.22 12.80 13.71
C ASN A 498 -12.12 12.13 14.78
N LEU A 499 -13.02 11.22 14.41
CA LEU A 499 -13.95 10.58 15.36
C LEU A 499 -13.32 9.48 16.22
N ASP A 500 -12.09 9.08 15.94
CA ASP A 500 -11.38 8.03 16.68
C ASP A 500 -10.04 8.46 17.27
N ASN A 501 -9.69 9.75 17.23
CA ASN A 501 -8.41 10.27 17.72
C ASN A 501 -8.28 10.09 19.24
N GLY A 502 -7.12 9.65 19.70
CA GLY A 502 -6.77 9.50 21.10
C GLY A 502 -7.79 8.65 21.88
N ALA A 503 -8.38 9.22 22.92
CA ALA A 503 -9.35 8.53 23.78
C ALA A 503 -10.64 8.10 23.05
N LEU A 504 -10.99 8.75 21.94
CA LEU A 504 -12.17 8.40 21.13
C LEU A 504 -12.01 7.07 20.39
N ARG A 505 -10.81 6.52 20.33
CA ARG A 505 -10.52 5.22 19.68
C ARG A 505 -11.38 4.07 20.20
N VAL A 506 -11.79 4.12 21.45
CA VAL A 506 -12.73 3.14 22.01
C VAL A 506 -14.05 3.08 21.25
N GLU A 507 -14.50 4.20 20.66
CA GLU A 507 -15.73 4.25 19.87
C GLU A 507 -15.50 3.58 18.50
N GLY A 508 -14.31 3.71 17.89
CA GLY A 508 -13.91 2.96 16.70
C GLY A 508 -13.88 1.44 16.94
N VAL A 509 -13.42 1.02 18.12
CA VAL A 509 -13.46 -0.40 18.52
C VAL A 509 -14.91 -0.90 18.70
N LYS A 510 -15.83 -0.07 19.21
CA LYS A 510 -17.26 -0.44 19.30
C LYS A 510 -17.91 -0.60 17.92
N ASP A 511 -17.48 0.13 16.91
CA ASP A 511 -17.96 -0.02 15.53
C ASP A 511 -17.77 -1.45 15.00
N ILE A 512 -16.82 -2.23 15.56
CA ILE A 512 -16.60 -3.64 15.17
C ILE A 512 -17.89 -4.46 15.36
N GLN A 513 -18.57 -4.31 16.50
CA GLN A 513 -19.83 -5.02 16.74
C GLN A 513 -20.94 -4.56 15.79
N ASP A 514 -20.99 -3.26 15.47
CA ASP A 514 -21.96 -2.72 14.52
C ASP A 514 -21.71 -3.24 13.10
N CYS A 515 -20.43 -3.40 12.72
CA CYS A 515 -20.03 -4.04 11.45
C CYS A 515 -20.46 -5.51 11.40
N VAL A 516 -20.31 -6.27 12.50
CA VAL A 516 -20.81 -7.66 12.59
C VAL A 516 -22.33 -7.69 12.43
N ASN A 517 -23.06 -6.80 13.13
CA ASN A 517 -24.51 -6.70 13.01
C ASN A 517 -24.95 -6.38 11.57
N ALA A 518 -24.24 -5.49 10.88
CA ALA A 518 -24.50 -5.15 9.48
C ALA A 518 -24.25 -6.35 8.56
N ALA A 519 -23.16 -7.10 8.75
CA ALA A 519 -22.85 -8.30 7.98
C ALA A 519 -23.91 -9.40 8.19
N VAL A 520 -24.34 -9.63 9.43
CA VAL A 520 -25.39 -10.60 9.77
C VAL A 520 -26.72 -10.19 9.13
N LYS A 521 -27.10 -8.91 9.19
CA LYS A 521 -28.29 -8.38 8.53
C LYS A 521 -28.22 -8.56 7.01
N ALA A 522 -27.02 -8.54 6.42
CA ALA A 522 -26.80 -8.79 4.99
C ALA A 522 -26.75 -10.28 4.63
N GLY A 523 -26.90 -11.21 5.60
CA GLY A 523 -27.02 -12.66 5.44
C GLY A 523 -25.80 -13.47 5.89
N ALA A 524 -24.83 -12.88 6.59
CA ALA A 524 -23.74 -13.64 7.19
C ALA A 524 -24.23 -14.51 8.37
N ASP A 525 -23.62 -15.68 8.53
CA ASP A 525 -23.89 -16.58 9.65
C ASP A 525 -23.15 -16.07 10.90
N PRO A 526 -23.85 -15.69 11.98
CA PRO A 526 -23.21 -15.14 13.17
C PRO A 526 -22.24 -16.10 13.88
N LYS A 527 -22.30 -17.40 13.57
CA LYS A 527 -21.38 -18.41 14.12
C LYS A 527 -20.14 -18.64 13.24
N ARG A 528 -20.11 -18.09 12.03
CA ARG A 528 -19.06 -18.29 11.03
C ARG A 528 -18.52 -16.95 10.53
N ILE A 529 -18.21 -16.07 11.48
CA ILE A 529 -17.61 -14.76 11.19
C ILE A 529 -16.14 -14.79 11.60
N GLY A 530 -15.26 -14.42 10.66
CA GLY A 530 -13.85 -14.16 10.90
C GLY A 530 -13.57 -12.66 10.89
N ILE A 531 -12.39 -12.28 11.40
CA ILE A 531 -11.89 -10.91 11.38
C ILE A 531 -10.47 -10.90 10.82
N MET A 532 -10.17 -9.98 9.90
CA MET A 532 -8.82 -9.76 9.39
C MET A 532 -8.53 -8.28 9.20
N GLY A 533 -7.25 -7.92 9.14
CA GLY A 533 -6.84 -6.56 8.86
C GLY A 533 -5.34 -6.40 8.93
N GLY A 534 -4.82 -5.33 8.29
CA GLY A 534 -3.41 -5.00 8.27
C GLY A 534 -3.12 -3.67 8.94
N SER A 535 -1.94 -3.53 9.58
CA SER A 535 -1.54 -2.29 10.24
C SER A 535 -2.53 -1.89 11.34
N TYR A 536 -3.13 -0.71 11.25
CA TYR A 536 -4.26 -0.35 12.11
C TYR A 536 -5.44 -1.34 12.00
N GLY A 537 -5.67 -1.93 10.82
CA GLY A 537 -6.65 -3.01 10.69
C GLY A 537 -6.29 -4.25 11.53
N GLY A 538 -5.00 -4.55 11.72
CA GLY A 538 -4.52 -5.57 12.65
C GLY A 538 -4.76 -5.18 14.12
N TYR A 539 -4.63 -3.90 14.47
CA TYR A 539 -5.10 -3.38 15.75
C TYR A 539 -6.58 -3.70 15.97
N MET A 540 -7.43 -3.41 14.96
CA MET A 540 -8.87 -3.72 15.01
C MET A 540 -9.13 -5.23 15.16
N VAL A 541 -8.31 -6.09 14.55
CA VAL A 541 -8.39 -7.56 14.73
C VAL A 541 -8.17 -7.93 16.19
N VAL A 542 -7.03 -7.53 16.77
CA VAL A 542 -6.68 -7.92 18.14
C VAL A 542 -7.63 -7.25 19.16
N ALA A 543 -8.00 -5.99 18.93
CA ALA A 543 -9.01 -5.30 19.74
C ALA A 543 -10.38 -6.01 19.67
N GLY A 544 -10.80 -6.41 18.47
CA GLY A 544 -12.06 -7.16 18.28
C GLY A 544 -12.05 -8.51 19.00
N LEU A 545 -10.95 -9.25 18.92
CA LEU A 545 -10.79 -10.56 19.57
C LEU A 545 -10.70 -10.43 21.10
N THR A 546 -10.21 -9.32 21.64
CA THR A 546 -10.12 -9.08 23.09
C THR A 546 -11.39 -8.49 23.67
N GLU A 547 -12.04 -7.55 22.99
CA GLU A 547 -13.26 -6.91 23.50
C GLU A 547 -14.51 -7.76 23.28
N TYR A 548 -14.52 -8.53 22.19
CA TYR A 548 -15.66 -9.35 21.76
C TYR A 548 -15.25 -10.80 21.48
N PRO A 549 -14.74 -11.55 22.47
CA PRO A 549 -14.14 -12.89 22.27
C PRO A 549 -15.12 -13.93 21.68
N ASP A 550 -16.43 -13.70 21.81
CA ASP A 550 -17.47 -14.62 21.32
C ASP A 550 -17.98 -14.28 19.91
N LEU A 551 -17.61 -13.13 19.34
CA LEU A 551 -18.10 -12.71 18.03
C LEU A 551 -17.41 -13.40 16.87
N PHE A 552 -16.17 -13.85 17.04
CA PHE A 552 -15.34 -14.32 15.94
C PHE A 552 -14.92 -15.78 16.08
N ALA A 553 -15.09 -16.53 15.00
CA ALA A 553 -14.66 -17.94 14.93
C ALA A 553 -13.16 -18.06 14.61
N ALA A 554 -12.53 -17.04 14.00
CA ALA A 554 -11.10 -16.98 13.70
C ALA A 554 -10.65 -15.54 13.44
N GLY A 555 -9.35 -15.27 13.70
CA GLY A 555 -8.68 -14.01 13.38
C GLY A 555 -7.50 -14.17 12.43
N ALA A 556 -7.19 -13.11 11.66
CA ALA A 556 -5.95 -12.98 10.88
C ALA A 556 -5.38 -11.57 11.08
N ASP A 557 -4.33 -11.48 11.85
CA ASP A 557 -3.59 -10.25 12.12
C ASP A 557 -2.42 -10.11 11.14
N LEU A 558 -2.44 -9.06 10.32
CA LEU A 558 -1.45 -8.77 9.31
C LEU A 558 -0.64 -7.54 9.77
N PHE A 559 0.55 -7.77 10.33
CA PHE A 559 1.44 -6.69 10.79
C PHE A 559 0.73 -5.60 11.61
N GLY A 560 -0.13 -6.01 12.57
CA GLY A 560 -0.94 -5.10 13.37
C GLY A 560 -0.20 -4.44 14.53
N VAL A 561 -0.59 -3.22 14.88
CA VAL A 561 -0.21 -2.57 16.14
C VAL A 561 -1.03 -3.17 17.26
N VAL A 562 -0.41 -3.68 18.31
CA VAL A 562 -1.13 -4.32 19.44
C VAL A 562 -0.78 -3.70 20.80
N ASN A 563 0.33 -2.98 20.85
CA ASN A 563 0.85 -2.35 22.06
C ASN A 563 1.44 -0.98 21.73
N PHE A 564 0.69 0.08 22.00
CA PHE A 564 1.16 1.43 21.74
C PHE A 564 2.43 1.80 22.51
N GLU A 565 2.72 1.16 23.65
CA GLU A 565 3.95 1.40 24.40
C GLU A 565 5.17 0.91 23.58
N THR A 566 5.15 -0.33 23.09
CA THR A 566 6.25 -0.89 22.28
C THR A 566 6.27 -0.31 20.85
N PHE A 567 5.11 0.03 20.29
CA PHE A 567 5.03 0.72 19.02
C PHE A 567 5.81 2.04 19.05
N PHE A 568 5.55 2.94 19.99
CA PHE A 568 6.25 4.22 20.10
C PHE A 568 7.75 4.08 20.45
N GLN A 569 8.14 2.98 21.09
CA GLN A 569 9.55 2.71 21.42
C GLN A 569 10.36 2.21 20.22
N HIS A 570 9.75 1.52 19.27
CA HIS A 570 10.45 0.77 18.22
C HIS A 570 10.13 1.21 16.79
N THR A 571 9.06 1.99 16.56
CA THR A 571 8.77 2.57 15.24
C THR A 571 9.79 3.65 14.86
N GLU A 572 9.84 4.02 13.60
CA GLU A 572 10.68 5.13 13.13
C GLU A 572 10.36 6.43 13.90
N PRO A 573 11.36 7.21 14.35
CA PRO A 573 11.11 8.42 15.15
C PRO A 573 10.21 9.45 14.47
N TRP A 574 10.28 9.60 13.14
CA TRP A 574 9.39 10.47 12.39
C TRP A 574 7.94 9.96 12.40
N MET A 575 7.75 8.64 12.33
CA MET A 575 6.43 8.01 12.42
C MET A 575 5.83 8.21 13.81
N ALA A 576 6.64 8.03 14.85
CA ALA A 576 6.24 8.32 16.23
C ALA A 576 5.77 9.79 16.37
N ALA A 577 6.52 10.75 15.80
CA ALA A 577 6.22 12.18 15.90
C ALA A 577 4.85 12.55 15.32
N ILE A 578 4.49 12.02 14.14
CA ILE A 578 3.19 12.31 13.50
C ILE A 578 2.03 11.51 14.07
N SER A 579 2.29 10.47 14.86
CA SER A 579 1.27 9.57 15.41
C SER A 579 0.74 9.99 16.78
N THR A 580 1.35 11.00 17.42
CA THR A 580 0.96 11.43 18.78
C THR A 580 -0.44 12.02 18.86
N VAL A 581 -0.87 12.77 17.86
CA VAL A 581 -2.23 13.35 17.82
C VAL A 581 -3.27 12.25 17.58
N GLU A 582 -2.93 11.28 16.76
CA GLU A 582 -3.81 10.19 16.37
C GLU A 582 -3.99 9.17 17.50
N TYR A 583 -2.91 8.74 18.14
CA TYR A 583 -2.96 7.68 19.16
C TYR A 583 -2.89 8.21 20.59
N GLY A 584 -2.21 9.33 20.79
CA GLY A 584 -1.87 9.92 22.09
C GLY A 584 -0.38 10.11 22.27
N ASP A 585 0.03 11.08 23.10
CA ASP A 585 1.43 11.35 23.42
C ASP A 585 1.94 10.40 24.52
N PRO A 586 2.92 9.53 24.24
CA PRO A 586 3.47 8.59 25.23
C PRO A 586 4.09 9.26 26.47
N LYS A 587 4.43 10.55 26.40
CA LYS A 587 4.98 11.30 27.53
C LYS A 587 3.91 11.80 28.50
N THR A 588 2.74 12.14 28.00
CA THR A 588 1.66 12.78 28.80
C THR A 588 0.43 11.90 28.95
N GLU A 589 0.24 10.89 28.06
CA GLU A 589 -0.97 10.08 27.96
C GLU A 589 -0.68 8.55 28.03
N ALA A 590 0.43 8.17 28.69
CA ALA A 590 0.86 6.76 28.78
C ALA A 590 -0.22 5.81 29.30
N GLU A 591 -1.00 6.22 30.31
CA GLU A 591 -2.09 5.41 30.87
C GLU A 591 -3.24 5.20 29.87
N MET A 592 -3.55 6.23 29.06
CA MET A 592 -4.52 6.12 27.98
C MET A 592 -4.02 5.12 26.90
N LEU A 593 -2.80 5.26 26.46
CA LEU A 593 -2.16 4.36 25.47
C LEU A 593 -2.14 2.91 25.96
N ARG A 594 -1.81 2.69 27.24
CA ARG A 594 -1.87 1.37 27.87
C ARG A 594 -3.29 0.78 27.83
N ARG A 595 -4.29 1.56 28.20
CA ARG A 595 -5.70 1.14 28.20
C ARG A 595 -6.22 0.82 26.79
N LEU A 596 -5.74 1.55 25.78
CA LEU A 596 -6.08 1.35 24.35
C LEU A 596 -5.34 0.18 23.72
N SER A 597 -4.25 -0.30 24.32
CA SER A 597 -3.42 -1.38 23.80
C SER A 597 -4.05 -2.75 24.07
N PRO A 598 -4.53 -3.48 23.04
CA PRO A 598 -5.23 -4.76 23.24
C PRO A 598 -4.33 -5.87 23.80
N ILE A 599 -3.00 -5.74 23.72
CA ILE A 599 -2.07 -6.72 24.31
C ILE A 599 -2.30 -6.92 25.82
N HIS A 600 -2.74 -5.89 26.54
CA HIS A 600 -3.02 -5.99 27.98
C HIS A 600 -4.31 -6.76 28.30
N LYS A 601 -5.07 -7.16 27.28
CA LYS A 601 -6.29 -7.97 27.37
C LYS A 601 -6.20 -9.22 26.51
N VAL A 602 -5.00 -9.57 26.03
CA VAL A 602 -4.76 -10.66 25.09
C VAL A 602 -5.16 -12.03 25.67
N ASP A 603 -5.22 -12.15 26.99
CA ASP A 603 -5.72 -13.32 27.73
C ASP A 603 -7.18 -13.64 27.46
N ARG A 604 -7.96 -12.68 26.96
CA ARG A 604 -9.37 -12.87 26.59
C ARG A 604 -9.57 -13.51 25.21
N ILE A 605 -8.52 -13.56 24.37
CA ILE A 605 -8.62 -14.17 23.04
C ILE A 605 -8.80 -15.68 23.17
N THR A 606 -9.89 -16.20 22.65
CA THR A 606 -10.20 -17.64 22.56
C THR A 606 -10.20 -18.15 21.11
N ALA A 607 -10.42 -17.25 20.15
CA ALA A 607 -10.48 -17.61 18.73
C ALA A 607 -9.10 -17.98 18.18
N PRO A 608 -9.00 -19.05 17.37
CA PRO A 608 -7.81 -19.35 16.58
C PRO A 608 -7.37 -18.12 15.77
N THR A 609 -6.07 -17.79 15.81
CA THR A 609 -5.54 -16.60 15.17
C THR A 609 -4.28 -16.91 14.36
N ILE A 610 -4.24 -16.46 13.09
CA ILE A 610 -3.02 -16.45 12.28
C ILE A 610 -2.42 -15.04 12.31
N VAL A 611 -1.10 -14.95 12.51
CA VAL A 611 -0.36 -13.68 12.56
C VAL A 611 0.70 -13.69 11.46
N LEU A 612 0.71 -12.67 10.61
CA LEU A 612 1.67 -12.54 9.52
C LEU A 612 2.43 -11.21 9.65
N HIS A 613 3.77 -11.24 9.51
CA HIS A 613 4.59 -10.03 9.65
C HIS A 613 5.81 -10.04 8.72
N GLY A 614 6.27 -8.87 8.30
CA GLY A 614 7.54 -8.70 7.60
C GLY A 614 8.67 -8.41 8.59
N ALA A 615 9.80 -9.11 8.47
CA ALA A 615 10.93 -8.95 9.39
C ALA A 615 11.59 -7.55 9.30
N ASN A 616 11.44 -6.86 8.15
CA ASN A 616 12.00 -5.54 7.89
C ASN A 616 10.97 -4.41 8.09
N ASP A 617 9.90 -4.66 8.83
CA ASP A 617 8.87 -3.66 9.09
C ASP A 617 9.37 -2.65 10.12
N THR A 618 9.67 -1.43 9.65
CA THR A 618 10.10 -0.29 10.47
C THR A 618 8.94 0.63 10.85
N ASN A 619 7.75 0.40 10.29
CA ASN A 619 6.54 1.13 10.61
C ASN A 619 5.81 0.52 11.82
N VAL A 620 5.47 -0.77 11.71
CA VAL A 620 4.95 -1.55 12.83
C VAL A 620 5.99 -2.63 13.16
N PRO A 621 6.76 -2.46 14.23
CA PRO A 621 7.87 -3.36 14.54
C PRO A 621 7.41 -4.80 14.80
N VAL A 622 8.22 -5.77 14.37
CA VAL A 622 7.90 -7.21 14.46
C VAL A 622 7.56 -7.69 15.89
N VAL A 623 8.07 -6.98 16.91
CA VAL A 623 7.75 -7.25 18.32
C VAL A 623 6.26 -7.18 18.63
N GLU A 624 5.50 -6.40 17.85
CA GLU A 624 4.04 -6.33 17.99
C GLU A 624 3.39 -7.71 17.74
N ALA A 625 3.77 -8.38 16.66
CA ALA A 625 3.30 -9.73 16.34
C ALA A 625 3.80 -10.78 17.36
N GLU A 626 5.07 -10.70 17.76
CA GLU A 626 5.69 -11.67 18.67
C GLU A 626 5.01 -11.70 20.04
N GLN A 627 4.59 -10.54 20.59
CA GLN A 627 3.85 -10.45 21.85
C GLN A 627 2.52 -11.24 21.80
N VAL A 628 1.76 -11.11 20.71
CA VAL A 628 0.49 -11.82 20.54
C VAL A 628 0.73 -13.32 20.38
N VAL A 629 1.65 -13.70 19.49
CA VAL A 629 1.98 -15.10 19.21
C VAL A 629 2.44 -15.84 20.48
N ASP A 630 3.33 -15.22 21.25
CA ASP A 630 3.85 -15.79 22.50
C ASP A 630 2.74 -15.97 23.55
N SER A 631 1.85 -14.98 23.69
CA SER A 631 0.72 -15.09 24.62
C SER A 631 -0.23 -16.21 24.23
N LEU A 632 -0.61 -16.30 22.93
CA LEU A 632 -1.52 -17.34 22.45
C LEU A 632 -0.92 -18.73 22.61
N LYS A 633 0.38 -18.94 22.25
CA LYS A 633 1.10 -20.19 22.44
C LYS A 633 1.14 -20.63 23.89
N LYS A 634 1.47 -19.73 24.82
CA LYS A 634 1.53 -20.03 26.26
C LYS A 634 0.20 -20.51 26.83
N ARG A 635 -0.92 -20.03 26.27
CA ARG A 635 -2.27 -20.39 26.70
C ARG A 635 -2.88 -21.58 25.93
N GLY A 636 -2.15 -22.12 24.93
CA GLY A 636 -2.65 -23.21 24.10
C GLY A 636 -3.77 -22.83 23.14
N VAL A 637 -3.96 -21.53 22.87
CA VAL A 637 -4.88 -21.06 21.82
C VAL A 637 -4.27 -21.36 20.47
N PRO A 638 -4.99 -21.94 19.50
CA PRO A 638 -4.42 -22.23 18.21
C PRO A 638 -3.90 -20.96 17.52
N VAL A 639 -2.60 -20.94 17.25
CA VAL A 639 -1.95 -19.80 16.58
C VAL A 639 -0.98 -20.29 15.52
N GLU A 640 -0.98 -19.63 14.36
CA GLU A 640 0.03 -19.78 13.30
C GLU A 640 0.77 -18.47 13.15
N TYR A 641 2.10 -18.52 12.97
CA TYR A 641 2.94 -17.33 12.76
C TYR A 641 3.72 -17.48 11.46
N VAL A 642 3.52 -16.55 10.56
CA VAL A 642 4.21 -16.49 9.26
C VAL A 642 5.07 -15.22 9.22
N LEU A 643 6.39 -15.38 9.32
CA LEU A 643 7.35 -14.29 9.23
C LEU A 643 7.98 -14.28 7.83
N PHE A 644 7.92 -13.13 7.15
CA PHE A 644 8.55 -12.91 5.84
C PHE A 644 9.89 -12.19 6.02
N PRO A 645 11.04 -12.87 5.82
CA PRO A 645 12.37 -12.32 6.16
C PRO A 645 12.82 -11.18 5.25
N ASP A 646 12.19 -11.04 4.08
CA ASP A 646 12.53 -10.12 3.00
C ASP A 646 11.41 -9.16 2.62
N GLU A 647 10.47 -8.93 3.53
CA GLU A 647 9.37 -7.96 3.43
C GLU A 647 9.35 -7.02 4.64
N GLY A 648 8.74 -5.86 4.44
CA GLY A 648 8.47 -4.88 5.49
C GLY A 648 6.98 -4.78 5.78
N HIS A 649 6.41 -3.54 5.66
CA HIS A 649 5.00 -3.26 5.94
C HIS A 649 4.12 -3.63 4.75
N GLY A 650 3.84 -4.93 4.60
CA GLY A 650 3.06 -5.53 3.51
C GLY A 650 3.90 -6.41 2.57
N TRP A 651 3.21 -7.09 1.66
CA TRP A 651 3.83 -8.07 0.75
C TRP A 651 3.92 -7.51 -0.68
N ARG A 652 5.14 -7.33 -1.18
CA ARG A 652 5.41 -6.79 -2.51
C ARG A 652 5.86 -7.86 -3.50
N LYS A 653 6.60 -8.87 -3.01
CA LYS A 653 7.08 -9.99 -3.83
C LYS A 653 5.96 -10.99 -4.11
N THR A 654 5.80 -11.41 -5.35
CA THR A 654 4.70 -12.32 -5.75
C THR A 654 4.70 -13.63 -4.97
N ALA A 655 5.87 -14.20 -4.66
CA ALA A 655 5.97 -15.43 -3.86
C ALA A 655 5.39 -15.24 -2.45
N ASN A 656 5.71 -14.12 -1.80
CA ASN A 656 5.23 -13.81 -0.45
C ASN A 656 3.72 -13.46 -0.46
N ARG A 657 3.24 -12.78 -1.49
CA ARG A 657 1.80 -12.55 -1.70
C ARG A 657 1.03 -13.87 -1.84
N ILE A 658 1.57 -14.84 -2.58
CA ILE A 658 0.97 -16.17 -2.71
C ILE A 658 0.95 -16.87 -1.35
N THR A 659 2.10 -16.93 -0.66
CA THR A 659 2.22 -17.59 0.65
C THR A 659 1.22 -16.99 1.65
N SER A 660 1.15 -15.67 1.75
CA SER A 660 0.20 -14.99 2.63
C SER A 660 -1.26 -15.32 2.25
N ALA A 661 -1.60 -15.18 0.96
CA ALA A 661 -2.96 -15.40 0.51
C ALA A 661 -3.43 -16.85 0.72
N VAL A 662 -2.55 -17.83 0.48
CA VAL A 662 -2.84 -19.25 0.73
C VAL A 662 -3.02 -19.50 2.23
N ALA A 663 -2.11 -19.02 3.07
CA ALA A 663 -2.17 -19.21 4.52
C ALA A 663 -3.47 -18.64 5.11
N VAL A 664 -3.79 -17.38 4.80
CA VAL A 664 -5.01 -16.71 5.28
C VAL A 664 -6.28 -17.42 4.77
N THR A 665 -6.31 -17.82 3.50
CA THR A 665 -7.50 -18.50 2.95
C THR A 665 -7.70 -19.88 3.56
N LYS A 666 -6.63 -20.69 3.71
CA LYS A 666 -6.67 -21.98 4.41
C LYS A 666 -7.14 -21.83 5.86
N TRP A 667 -6.65 -20.80 6.54
CA TRP A 667 -7.04 -20.50 7.91
C TRP A 667 -8.54 -20.28 8.04
N PHE A 668 -9.11 -19.40 7.23
CA PHE A 668 -10.53 -19.12 7.28
C PHE A 668 -11.40 -20.30 6.75
N GLU A 669 -10.96 -21.05 5.74
CA GLU A 669 -11.68 -22.26 5.34
C GLU A 669 -11.76 -23.27 6.50
N LYS A 670 -10.64 -23.50 7.19
CA LYS A 670 -10.57 -24.43 8.31
C LYS A 670 -11.56 -24.07 9.42
N TYR A 671 -11.63 -22.81 9.80
CA TYR A 671 -12.40 -22.40 10.98
C TYR A 671 -13.82 -21.87 10.67
N LEU A 672 -14.09 -21.45 9.44
CA LEU A 672 -15.42 -20.96 9.05
C LEU A 672 -16.23 -21.97 8.25
N LYS A 673 -15.59 -22.96 7.60
CA LYS A 673 -16.24 -23.96 6.75
C LYS A 673 -16.00 -25.39 7.19
N GLY A 674 -14.91 -25.67 7.93
CA GLY A 674 -14.59 -27.01 8.38
C GLY A 674 -15.70 -27.59 9.23
N ASP A 675 -15.86 -28.91 9.19
CA ASP A 675 -16.78 -29.64 10.03
C ASP A 675 -16.49 -29.31 11.51
N VAL A 676 -17.43 -28.66 12.16
CA VAL A 676 -17.41 -28.33 13.61
C VAL A 676 -17.49 -29.62 14.46
N ALA A 677 -17.33 -30.79 13.83
CA ALA A 677 -17.37 -32.12 14.45
C ALA A 677 -16.03 -32.51 15.12
N GLY A 678 -15.30 -31.57 15.73
CA GLY A 678 -14.05 -31.92 16.38
C GLY A 678 -13.49 -30.96 17.44
N ALA A 679 -13.97 -29.73 17.49
CA ALA A 679 -13.60 -28.83 18.60
C ALA A 679 -14.64 -28.98 19.71
N GLY A 680 -14.37 -29.91 20.62
CA GLY A 680 -15.14 -30.01 21.85
C GLY A 680 -15.11 -28.69 22.57
N ARG A 681 -16.23 -27.96 22.52
CA ARG A 681 -16.51 -26.95 23.52
C ARG A 681 -16.59 -27.70 24.86
N ALA A 682 -15.56 -27.57 25.66
CA ALA A 682 -15.69 -27.86 27.07
C ALA A 682 -16.85 -26.98 27.57
N ALA A 683 -17.95 -27.64 27.89
CA ALA A 683 -19.03 -26.99 28.61
C ALA A 683 -18.47 -26.56 29.97
N TYR A 684 -18.44 -25.27 30.23
CA TYR A 684 -18.40 -24.68 31.54
C TYR A 684 -19.53 -23.66 31.68
#